data_5598e9d2fe85d6dcd2e0ba52efb17733
#
_entry.id   5598e9d2fe85d6dcd2e0ba52efb17733
#
_cell.length_a   1.000
_cell.length_b   1.000
_cell.length_c   1.000
_cell.angle_alpha   90.00
_cell.angle_beta   90.00
_cell.angle_gamma   90.00
#
_symmetry.space_group_name_H-M   'P 1'
#
loop_
_entity.id
_entity.type
_entity.pdbx_description
1 polymer ?
#
loop_
_entity_poly.entity_id
_entity_poly.type
_entity_poly.pdbx_seq_one_letter_code
_entity_poly.pdbx_strand_id
1 'polypeptide(L)'
;MLQNNPLLAQLKQQIRKTTPRAEGVIKATDKGFGFLETDDGQSYFVPPPAMKQVLHGDRVQATIHENGDKTSVEPDALLEPGLTRFIARVQKREGRLAVVPDHPSIKNVLKSRIKNSLDEESIGDGDWVVSRLVRHPLKENDRGFFAQIDELVAKTDDPAVPWRVTLARHALEQECPDAGTEWPLVDEGMDRRDLTAEPFFTIDGEKTRDMDDALRIESREDGGWRLTVAIADPTAYVEEGHAADLEARTRAFTVYLPGQNVTMLPEQLADDLCSLWEGQDRPVLACSLEVEADGSLGDYRFFAATARSHAKLAYDRVSDWIEGQGDWAPADEIAPQLKALRDMTEARSAWRAEHALVFKDRPDYVFELDRAGNVLNVRTEQRRIANRMIEESMIAANACCADLLAEKVGHGIFNVHRAFEPEKAEAAHEFLTAQEIEVELEALSELPRYKELKRALESRDDAWLDARLRRFQGFTSMSARPGPHFGLGLAAYATWTSPIRKYGDMVNHRLIKRVLKGEQAPAEATLALTEQLTERRRLNRMAERDVKDWLYVRYLTSAAKAQEAFEAEVIAINRGGMRVRLTANGATAFVPAPMIHSDRDKVVIDDKEGRIQVEGEERYKLGDVTRVELVEAREETRSLVARPAT
;
A
#
# COMPACT_ATOMS: atom_id res chain seq x y z
N MET A 1 55.94 -2.38 -16.42
CA MET A 1 56.16 -3.47 -17.40
C MET A 1 55.63 -4.85 -16.94
N LEU A 2 55.02 -5.01 -15.76
CA LEU A 2 54.51 -6.32 -15.29
C LEU A 2 52.99 -6.53 -15.52
N GLN A 3 52.27 -5.52 -15.97
CA GLN A 3 50.80 -5.61 -16.11
C GLN A 3 50.30 -6.28 -17.40
N ASN A 4 51.17 -6.52 -18.41
CA ASN A 4 50.80 -7.11 -19.70
C ASN A 4 51.50 -8.47 -19.97
N ASN A 5 51.77 -9.27 -18.94
CA ASN A 5 52.37 -10.57 -19.15
C ASN A 5 51.29 -11.64 -19.37
N PRO A 6 51.23 -12.29 -20.56
CA PRO A 6 50.24 -13.32 -20.89
C PRO A 6 50.22 -14.51 -19.91
N LEU A 7 51.37 -14.85 -19.34
CA LEU A 7 51.50 -15.89 -18.32
C LEU A 7 50.85 -15.54 -17.01
N LEU A 8 50.91 -14.26 -16.59
CA LEU A 8 50.19 -13.76 -15.41
C LEU A 8 48.67 -13.73 -15.62
N ALA A 9 48.22 -13.44 -16.84
CA ALA A 9 46.82 -13.51 -17.20
C ALA A 9 46.30 -14.96 -17.20
N GLN A 10 47.08 -15.90 -17.74
CA GLN A 10 46.74 -17.34 -17.71
C GLN A 10 46.75 -17.91 -16.27
N LEU A 11 47.72 -17.51 -15.46
CA LEU A 11 47.81 -17.94 -14.06
C LEU A 11 46.64 -17.40 -13.24
N LYS A 12 46.27 -16.13 -13.42
CA LYS A 12 45.05 -15.54 -12.83
C LYS A 12 43.78 -16.26 -13.28
N GLN A 13 43.72 -16.67 -14.53
CA GLN A 13 42.57 -17.40 -15.08
C GLN A 13 42.48 -18.84 -14.55
N GLN A 14 43.61 -19.49 -14.33
CA GLN A 14 43.66 -20.81 -13.69
C GLN A 14 43.30 -20.76 -12.20
N ILE A 15 43.85 -19.82 -11.44
CA ILE A 15 43.51 -19.60 -10.03
C ILE A 15 42.02 -19.26 -9.89
N ARG A 16 41.48 -18.42 -10.78
CA ARG A 16 40.03 -18.12 -10.82
C ARG A 16 39.13 -19.34 -11.05
N LYS A 17 39.60 -20.38 -11.75
CA LYS A 17 38.84 -21.61 -12.01
C LYS A 17 38.85 -22.62 -10.86
N THR A 18 39.81 -22.54 -9.95
CA THR A 18 40.01 -23.51 -8.86
C THR A 18 39.57 -22.98 -7.47
N THR A 19 39.34 -21.68 -7.34
CA THR A 19 38.92 -21.09 -6.05
C THR A 19 37.41 -21.18 -5.88
N PRO A 20 36.90 -21.66 -4.73
CA PRO A 20 35.48 -21.70 -4.45
C PRO A 20 34.85 -20.30 -4.53
N ARG A 21 33.64 -20.21 -5.07
CA ARG A 21 32.91 -18.97 -5.26
C ARG A 21 31.50 -19.08 -4.73
N ALA A 22 30.96 -17.95 -4.26
CA ALA A 22 29.59 -17.81 -3.88
C ALA A 22 28.96 -16.64 -4.66
N GLU A 23 27.68 -16.78 -4.94
CA GLU A 23 26.83 -15.76 -5.52
C GLU A 23 25.75 -15.35 -4.52
N GLY A 24 25.52 -14.05 -4.34
CA GLY A 24 24.54 -13.61 -3.38
C GLY A 24 24.43 -12.09 -3.31
N VAL A 25 23.64 -11.62 -2.35
CA VAL A 25 23.34 -10.20 -2.12
C VAL A 25 24.11 -9.67 -0.92
N ILE A 26 24.74 -8.51 -1.07
CA ILE A 26 25.48 -7.83 -0.01
C ILE A 26 24.53 -7.21 1.00
N LYS A 27 24.71 -7.57 2.28
CA LYS A 27 24.05 -6.95 3.44
C LYS A 27 25.08 -6.18 4.24
N ALA A 28 25.09 -4.85 4.11
CA ALA A 28 25.97 -3.98 4.89
C ALA A 28 25.47 -3.84 6.33
N THR A 29 26.41 -3.63 7.26
CA THR A 29 26.13 -3.31 8.67
C THR A 29 26.64 -1.92 9.02
N ASP A 30 26.12 -1.33 10.09
CA ASP A 30 26.58 -0.02 10.59
C ASP A 30 28.03 -0.03 11.12
N LYS A 31 28.60 -1.22 11.33
CA LYS A 31 29.99 -1.40 11.81
C LYS A 31 31.03 -1.45 10.69
N GLY A 32 30.62 -1.23 9.44
CA GLY A 32 31.51 -1.15 8.28
C GLY A 32 31.96 -2.50 7.68
N PHE A 33 31.49 -3.61 8.20
CA PHE A 33 31.56 -4.93 7.57
C PHE A 33 30.19 -5.32 6.99
N GLY A 34 30.12 -6.42 6.25
CA GLY A 34 28.86 -6.91 5.70
C GLY A 34 28.81 -8.43 5.65
N PHE A 35 27.74 -8.93 5.06
CA PHE A 35 27.53 -10.33 4.75
C PHE A 35 27.10 -10.49 3.30
N LEU A 36 27.54 -11.56 2.66
CA LEU A 36 27.02 -12.04 1.39
C LEU A 36 25.97 -13.12 1.72
N GLU A 37 24.72 -12.86 1.44
CA GLU A 37 23.62 -13.81 1.61
C GLU A 37 23.32 -14.48 0.27
N THR A 38 23.46 -15.80 0.22
CA THR A 38 23.21 -16.62 -0.96
C THR A 38 21.76 -17.06 -1.03
N ASP A 39 21.28 -17.46 -2.21
CA ASP A 39 19.89 -17.88 -2.42
C ASP A 39 19.54 -19.19 -1.68
N ASP A 40 20.54 -20.02 -1.35
CA ASP A 40 20.41 -21.24 -0.52
C ASP A 40 20.46 -20.96 1.00
N GLY A 41 20.49 -19.68 1.39
CA GLY A 41 20.41 -19.25 2.80
C GLY A 41 21.75 -19.28 3.55
N GLN A 42 22.88 -19.48 2.87
CA GLN A 42 24.19 -19.35 3.49
C GLN A 42 24.57 -17.87 3.63
N SER A 43 25.37 -17.56 4.66
CA SER A 43 25.81 -16.20 4.94
C SER A 43 27.32 -16.17 5.15
N TYR A 44 28.04 -15.42 4.32
CA TYR A 44 29.49 -15.28 4.35
C TYR A 44 29.91 -13.89 4.81
N PHE A 45 30.92 -13.81 5.66
CA PHE A 45 31.45 -12.53 6.15
C PHE A 45 32.19 -11.76 5.06
N VAL A 46 31.83 -10.48 4.86
CA VAL A 46 32.50 -9.52 3.98
C VAL A 46 33.29 -8.53 4.83
N PRO A 47 34.64 -8.58 4.81
CA PRO A 47 35.46 -7.72 5.66
C PRO A 47 35.41 -6.25 5.23
N PRO A 48 35.70 -5.28 6.17
CA PRO A 48 35.63 -3.85 5.89
C PRO A 48 36.41 -3.36 4.65
N PRO A 49 37.59 -3.89 4.32
CA PRO A 49 38.26 -3.49 3.09
C PRO A 49 37.50 -3.86 1.81
N ALA A 50 36.86 -5.04 1.79
CA ALA A 50 36.05 -5.52 0.67
C ALA A 50 34.73 -4.75 0.55
N MET A 51 34.13 -4.33 1.67
CA MET A 51 32.93 -3.49 1.69
C MET A 51 33.13 -2.11 1.03
N LYS A 52 34.37 -1.65 0.85
CA LYS A 52 34.64 -0.41 0.11
C LYS A 52 34.38 -0.52 -1.40
N GLN A 53 34.24 -1.73 -1.92
CA GLN A 53 34.01 -2.00 -3.35
C GLN A 53 32.57 -2.34 -3.69
N VAL A 54 31.69 -2.46 -2.69
CA VAL A 54 30.28 -2.84 -2.85
C VAL A 54 29.37 -1.95 -2.02
N LEU A 55 28.09 -1.94 -2.40
CA LEU A 55 27.01 -1.28 -1.64
C LEU A 55 26.05 -2.32 -1.10
N HIS A 56 25.26 -1.92 -0.12
CA HIS A 56 24.14 -2.72 0.35
C HIS A 56 23.18 -3.02 -0.82
N GLY A 57 22.78 -4.27 -0.98
CA GLY A 57 21.88 -4.70 -2.04
C GLY A 57 22.56 -5.11 -3.34
N ASP A 58 23.87 -4.89 -3.51
CA ASP A 58 24.59 -5.39 -4.70
C ASP A 58 24.51 -6.92 -4.76
N ARG A 59 24.10 -7.46 -5.88
CA ARG A 59 24.25 -8.88 -6.19
C ARG A 59 25.61 -9.09 -6.85
N VAL A 60 26.44 -9.90 -6.21
CA VAL A 60 27.83 -10.08 -6.62
C VAL A 60 28.22 -11.55 -6.69
N GLN A 61 29.22 -11.85 -7.52
CA GLN A 61 30.01 -13.05 -7.39
C GLN A 61 31.23 -12.72 -6.51
N ALA A 62 31.55 -13.58 -5.56
CA ALA A 62 32.63 -13.39 -4.62
C ALA A 62 33.49 -14.65 -4.48
N THR A 63 34.76 -14.45 -4.29
CA THR A 63 35.72 -15.53 -4.01
C THR A 63 35.69 -15.86 -2.51
N ILE A 64 35.61 -17.15 -2.17
CA ILE A 64 35.62 -17.64 -0.79
C ILE A 64 37.05 -17.82 -0.31
N HIS A 65 37.36 -17.25 0.84
CA HIS A 65 38.65 -17.39 1.54
C HIS A 65 38.43 -18.11 2.87
N GLU A 66 39.06 -19.27 3.01
CA GLU A 66 39.06 -20.04 4.25
C GLU A 66 40.38 -19.78 5.00
N ASN A 67 40.30 -19.16 6.16
CA ASN A 67 41.44 -18.90 7.05
C ASN A 67 41.17 -19.57 8.41
N GLY A 68 41.53 -20.85 8.52
CA GLY A 68 41.22 -21.67 9.69
C GLY A 68 39.71 -21.82 9.86
N ASP A 69 39.18 -21.54 11.06
CA ASP A 69 37.74 -21.64 11.36
C ASP A 69 36.90 -20.44 10.86
N LYS A 70 37.50 -19.48 10.15
CA LYS A 70 36.81 -18.29 9.68
C LYS A 70 36.75 -18.27 8.15
N THR A 71 35.52 -18.26 7.64
CA THR A 71 35.24 -18.10 6.21
C THR A 71 34.88 -16.64 5.93
N SER A 72 35.55 -16.02 4.96
CA SER A 72 35.24 -14.68 4.46
C SER A 72 35.16 -14.66 2.95
N VAL A 73 34.55 -13.64 2.38
CA VAL A 73 34.45 -13.50 0.92
C VAL A 73 34.96 -12.14 0.46
N GLU A 74 35.54 -12.15 -0.75
CA GLU A 74 35.94 -10.94 -1.47
C GLU A 74 35.12 -10.84 -2.75
N PRO A 75 34.25 -9.82 -2.91
CA PRO A 75 33.50 -9.58 -4.14
C PRO A 75 34.43 -9.31 -5.32
N ASP A 76 34.25 -10.02 -6.41
CA ASP A 76 35.13 -9.92 -7.59
C ASP A 76 34.38 -9.57 -8.89
N ALA A 77 33.06 -9.71 -8.93
CA ALA A 77 32.24 -9.30 -10.08
C ALA A 77 30.87 -8.80 -9.62
N LEU A 78 30.41 -7.72 -10.21
CA LEU A 78 29.06 -7.21 -10.04
C LEU A 78 28.11 -7.92 -11.01
N LEU A 79 27.09 -8.56 -10.50
CA LEU A 79 26.02 -9.17 -11.30
C LEU A 79 24.88 -8.17 -11.50
N GLU A 80 24.38 -7.60 -10.39
CA GLU A 80 23.35 -6.57 -10.40
C GLU A 80 23.66 -5.48 -9.36
N PRO A 81 23.60 -4.20 -9.71
CA PRO A 81 23.77 -3.13 -8.75
C PRO A 81 22.53 -3.00 -7.86
N GLY A 82 22.74 -3.00 -6.55
CA GLY A 82 21.66 -2.74 -5.57
C GLY A 82 21.16 -1.31 -5.58
N LEU A 83 21.98 -0.38 -6.08
CA LEU A 83 21.64 1.04 -6.17
C LEU A 83 21.75 1.49 -7.63
N THR A 84 20.62 1.77 -8.28
CA THR A 84 20.59 2.28 -9.67
C THR A 84 20.13 3.73 -9.71
N ARG A 85 18.84 3.99 -9.53
CA ARG A 85 18.22 5.29 -9.33
C ARG A 85 17.86 5.43 -7.85
N PHE A 86 18.23 6.53 -7.23
CA PHE A 86 18.05 6.74 -5.79
C PHE A 86 17.88 8.20 -5.44
N ILE A 87 17.22 8.45 -4.33
CA ILE A 87 17.18 9.75 -3.69
C ILE A 87 18.45 9.94 -2.89
N ALA A 88 19.00 11.17 -2.93
CA ALA A 88 20.19 11.51 -2.18
C ALA A 88 20.15 12.96 -1.68
N ARG A 89 20.95 13.24 -0.67
CA ARG A 89 21.27 14.61 -0.24
C ARG A 89 22.58 15.07 -0.85
N VAL A 90 22.58 16.29 -1.36
CA VAL A 90 23.76 16.93 -1.93
C VAL A 90 24.75 17.30 -0.81
N GLN A 91 26.04 17.06 -1.06
CA GLN A 91 27.13 17.60 -0.26
C GLN A 91 28.07 18.42 -1.15
N LYS A 92 28.20 19.71 -0.87
CA LYS A 92 29.18 20.59 -1.50
C LYS A 92 30.30 20.94 -0.50
N ARG A 93 31.51 20.44 -0.73
CA ARG A 93 32.69 20.74 0.11
C ARG A 93 33.86 21.14 -0.76
N GLU A 94 34.43 22.30 -0.49
CA GLU A 94 35.64 22.79 -1.19
C GLU A 94 35.55 22.72 -2.73
N GLY A 95 34.37 23.08 -3.30
CA GLY A 95 34.14 23.04 -4.75
C GLY A 95 33.93 21.62 -5.30
N ARG A 96 33.86 20.59 -4.43
CA ARG A 96 33.59 19.20 -4.85
C ARG A 96 32.14 18.86 -4.58
N LEU A 97 31.50 18.28 -5.59
CA LEU A 97 30.13 17.83 -5.53
C LEU A 97 30.08 16.33 -5.21
N ALA A 98 29.28 15.97 -4.23
CA ALA A 98 29.02 14.60 -3.84
C ALA A 98 27.55 14.44 -3.44
N VAL A 99 27.08 13.22 -3.35
CA VAL A 99 25.74 12.88 -2.86
C VAL A 99 25.82 11.77 -1.82
N VAL A 100 24.95 11.82 -0.84
CA VAL A 100 24.74 10.78 0.16
C VAL A 100 23.39 10.14 -0.11
N PRO A 101 23.34 8.84 -0.48
CA PRO A 101 22.08 8.14 -0.70
C PRO A 101 21.19 8.19 0.54
N ASP A 102 19.91 8.44 0.32
CA ASP A 102 18.89 8.39 1.37
C ASP A 102 18.47 6.92 1.58
N HIS A 103 19.36 6.17 2.21
CA HIS A 103 19.19 4.74 2.48
C HIS A 103 19.75 4.38 3.86
N PRO A 104 19.01 3.60 4.68
CA PRO A 104 19.43 3.32 6.07
C PRO A 104 20.78 2.59 6.14
N SER A 105 21.08 1.71 5.19
CA SER A 105 22.29 0.87 5.19
C SER A 105 23.39 1.36 4.24
N ILE A 106 23.22 2.48 3.52
CA ILE A 106 24.24 3.05 2.63
C ILE A 106 24.67 4.41 3.15
N LYS A 107 25.84 4.46 3.79
CA LYS A 107 26.41 5.68 4.37
C LYS A 107 27.53 6.28 3.48
N ASN A 108 27.73 5.72 2.30
CA ASN A 108 28.81 6.13 1.38
C ASN A 108 28.53 7.52 0.82
N VAL A 109 29.53 8.39 0.87
CA VAL A 109 29.54 9.66 0.14
C VAL A 109 30.02 9.38 -1.28
N LEU A 110 29.14 9.53 -2.27
CA LEU A 110 29.42 9.24 -3.67
C LEU A 110 29.81 10.52 -4.41
N LYS A 111 31.00 10.55 -5.01
CA LYS A 111 31.37 11.64 -5.92
C LYS A 111 30.33 11.74 -7.02
N SER A 112 29.97 12.95 -7.42
CA SER A 112 28.91 13.14 -8.40
C SER A 112 29.19 14.28 -9.37
N ARG A 113 28.40 14.30 -10.44
CA ARG A 113 28.26 15.41 -11.38
C ARG A 113 26.79 15.72 -11.58
N ILE A 114 26.49 16.90 -12.05
CA ILE A 114 25.14 17.31 -12.44
C ILE A 114 24.94 16.95 -13.92
N LYS A 115 23.73 16.51 -14.28
CA LYS A 115 23.32 16.30 -15.66
C LYS A 115 23.34 17.64 -16.42
N ASN A 116 23.84 17.66 -17.65
CA ASN A 116 24.00 18.88 -18.43
C ASN A 116 22.72 19.71 -18.66
N SER A 117 21.54 19.12 -18.48
CA SER A 117 20.25 19.80 -18.61
C SER A 117 19.81 20.53 -17.34
N LEU A 118 20.53 20.38 -16.22
CA LEU A 118 20.23 21.05 -14.95
C LEU A 118 21.20 22.21 -14.72
N ASP A 119 20.68 23.29 -14.16
CA ASP A 119 21.48 24.42 -13.74
C ASP A 119 22.22 24.10 -12.44
N GLU A 120 23.56 24.17 -12.49
CA GLU A 120 24.42 23.89 -11.34
C GLU A 120 24.24 24.89 -10.20
N GLU A 121 23.91 26.14 -10.51
CA GLU A 121 23.67 27.19 -9.52
C GLU A 121 22.36 26.95 -8.75
N SER A 122 21.42 26.23 -9.37
CA SER A 122 20.15 25.88 -8.74
C SER A 122 20.26 24.82 -7.62
N ILE A 123 21.37 24.08 -7.53
CA ILE A 123 21.55 22.97 -6.57
C ILE A 123 22.46 23.45 -5.42
N GLY A 124 21.94 23.45 -4.20
CA GLY A 124 22.63 23.83 -2.96
C GLY A 124 23.13 22.61 -2.14
N ASP A 125 23.94 22.94 -1.11
CA ASP A 125 24.32 21.93 -0.10
C ASP A 125 23.09 21.51 0.72
N GLY A 126 22.92 20.22 0.95
CA GLY A 126 21.76 19.65 1.66
C GLY A 126 20.50 19.46 0.82
N ASP A 127 20.44 19.94 -0.42
CA ASP A 127 19.29 19.75 -1.31
C ASP A 127 19.01 18.26 -1.59
N TRP A 128 17.76 17.95 -1.83
CA TRP A 128 17.29 16.63 -2.18
C TRP A 128 17.24 16.43 -3.69
N VAL A 129 17.86 15.37 -4.16
CA VAL A 129 18.03 15.09 -5.59
C VAL A 129 17.71 13.65 -5.93
N VAL A 130 17.25 13.40 -7.16
CA VAL A 130 17.30 12.10 -7.78
C VAL A 130 18.67 11.92 -8.39
N SER A 131 19.34 10.85 -8.07
CA SER A 131 20.64 10.49 -8.60
C SER A 131 20.65 9.09 -9.19
N ARG A 132 21.61 8.84 -10.06
CA ARG A 132 21.85 7.55 -10.69
C ARG A 132 23.31 7.14 -10.52
N LEU A 133 23.54 5.88 -10.16
CA LEU A 133 24.90 5.33 -10.11
C LEU A 133 25.40 5.10 -11.54
N VAL A 134 26.50 5.77 -11.92
CA VAL A 134 27.08 5.70 -13.28
C VAL A 134 28.40 4.95 -13.33
N ARG A 135 29.09 4.77 -12.16
CA ARG A 135 30.29 3.93 -12.03
C ARG A 135 30.22 3.07 -10.79
N HIS A 136 30.74 1.84 -10.91
CA HIS A 136 30.81 0.88 -9.82
C HIS A 136 32.18 0.20 -9.82
N PRO A 137 32.92 0.09 -8.68
CA PRO A 137 34.29 -0.44 -8.64
C PRO A 137 34.46 -1.84 -9.23
N LEU A 138 33.42 -2.69 -9.15
CA LEU A 138 33.46 -4.05 -9.69
C LEU A 138 33.12 -4.12 -11.19
N LYS A 139 32.80 -2.99 -11.85
CA LYS A 139 32.68 -2.93 -13.31
C LYS A 139 34.04 -2.70 -13.95
N GLU A 140 34.27 -3.35 -15.08
CA GLU A 140 35.50 -3.22 -15.84
C GLU A 140 35.76 -1.76 -16.22
N ASN A 141 36.99 -1.28 -15.99
CA ASN A 141 37.44 0.10 -16.20
C ASN A 141 36.88 1.20 -15.27
N ASP A 142 36.04 0.88 -14.31
CA ASP A 142 35.56 1.87 -13.33
C ASP A 142 36.55 2.00 -12.15
N ARG A 143 36.80 3.25 -11.73
CA ARG A 143 37.62 3.56 -10.56
C ARG A 143 36.75 4.19 -9.48
N GLY A 144 36.18 3.34 -8.61
CA GLY A 144 35.33 3.80 -7.50
C GLY A 144 33.89 4.12 -7.91
N PHE A 145 33.09 4.43 -6.92
CA PHE A 145 31.69 4.81 -7.12
C PHE A 145 31.61 6.24 -7.67
N PHE A 146 30.69 6.46 -8.60
CA PHE A 146 30.39 7.77 -9.13
C PHE A 146 28.90 7.89 -9.48
N ALA A 147 28.26 8.98 -9.06
CA ALA A 147 26.86 9.24 -9.30
C ALA A 147 26.65 10.41 -10.28
N GLN A 148 25.47 10.50 -10.87
CA GLN A 148 25.00 11.64 -11.62
C GLN A 148 23.69 12.11 -11.01
N ILE A 149 23.59 13.40 -10.73
CA ILE A 149 22.36 14.06 -10.32
C ILE A 149 21.52 14.28 -11.58
N ASP A 150 20.33 13.70 -11.61
CA ASP A 150 19.42 13.75 -12.76
C ASP A 150 18.30 14.78 -12.58
N GLU A 151 17.90 15.09 -11.30
CA GLU A 151 16.76 15.95 -10.99
C GLU A 151 16.93 16.59 -9.60
N LEU A 152 16.54 17.86 -9.44
CA LEU A 152 16.34 18.52 -8.15
C LEU A 152 14.91 18.23 -7.67
N VAL A 153 14.77 17.57 -6.52
CA VAL A 153 13.48 17.19 -5.94
C VAL A 153 12.93 18.29 -5.02
N ALA A 154 13.76 18.74 -4.08
CA ALA A 154 13.38 19.77 -3.12
C ALA A 154 14.62 20.47 -2.55
N LYS A 155 14.43 21.72 -2.12
CA LYS A 155 15.43 22.43 -1.32
C LYS A 155 15.47 21.88 0.10
N THR A 156 16.61 22.07 0.76
CA THR A 156 16.83 21.53 2.10
C THR A 156 15.83 22.04 3.14
N ASP A 157 15.33 23.25 2.97
CA ASP A 157 14.39 23.96 3.84
C ASP A 157 12.94 23.98 3.32
N ASP A 158 12.65 23.28 2.22
CA ASP A 158 11.29 23.17 1.68
C ASP A 158 10.39 22.38 2.64
N PRO A 159 9.30 22.96 3.17
CA PRO A 159 8.37 22.24 4.04
C PRO A 159 7.73 21.04 3.36
N ALA A 160 7.64 21.03 2.02
CA ALA A 160 7.08 19.94 1.22
C ALA A 160 8.05 18.76 1.02
N VAL A 161 9.25 18.77 1.60
CA VAL A 161 10.23 17.67 1.51
C VAL A 161 9.63 16.28 1.77
N PRO A 162 8.80 16.04 2.82
CA PRO A 162 8.24 14.71 3.06
C PRO A 162 7.47 14.16 1.87
N TRP A 163 6.68 14.96 1.20
CA TRP A 163 5.85 14.57 0.06
C TRP A 163 6.69 14.42 -1.21
N ARG A 164 7.43 15.47 -1.60
CA ARG A 164 8.22 15.49 -2.83
C ARG A 164 9.26 14.38 -2.86
N VAL A 165 10.03 14.24 -1.77
CA VAL A 165 11.07 13.20 -1.66
C VAL A 165 10.47 11.80 -1.69
N THR A 166 9.32 11.60 -1.05
CA THR A 166 8.66 10.30 -1.04
C THR A 166 8.09 9.93 -2.42
N LEU A 167 7.40 10.86 -3.08
CA LEU A 167 6.88 10.62 -4.44
C LEU A 167 8.03 10.33 -5.42
N ALA A 168 9.10 11.14 -5.38
CA ALA A 168 10.29 10.93 -6.21
C ALA A 168 10.99 9.58 -5.92
N ARG A 169 11.04 9.14 -4.64
CA ARG A 169 11.61 7.84 -4.24
C ARG A 169 10.90 6.69 -4.90
N HIS A 170 9.58 6.72 -4.91
CA HIS A 170 8.74 5.67 -5.49
C HIS A 170 8.47 5.87 -6.99
N ALA A 171 9.12 6.85 -7.62
CA ALA A 171 8.90 7.21 -9.02
C ALA A 171 7.41 7.44 -9.34
N LEU A 172 6.71 8.09 -8.40
CA LEU A 172 5.34 8.54 -8.56
C LEU A 172 5.32 10.00 -9.05
N GLU A 173 4.25 10.36 -9.72
CA GLU A 173 4.00 11.71 -10.20
C GLU A 173 3.88 12.66 -9.00
N GLN A 174 4.46 13.87 -9.12
CA GLN A 174 4.49 14.85 -8.03
C GLN A 174 3.35 15.86 -8.10
N GLU A 175 2.74 16.00 -9.27
CA GLU A 175 1.70 16.99 -9.56
C GLU A 175 0.48 16.30 -10.21
N CYS A 176 -0.69 16.90 -10.07
CA CYS A 176 -1.89 16.47 -10.75
C CYS A 176 -1.70 16.59 -12.28
N PRO A 177 -2.44 15.81 -13.10
CA PRO A 177 -2.38 15.94 -14.55
C PRO A 177 -2.83 17.34 -14.97
N ASP A 178 -2.24 17.85 -16.07
CA ASP A 178 -2.69 19.08 -16.68
C ASP A 178 -4.17 19.01 -17.04
N ALA A 179 -4.91 20.05 -16.69
CA ALA A 179 -6.29 20.19 -17.12
C ALA A 179 -6.31 20.50 -18.61
N GLY A 180 -6.95 19.64 -19.39
CA GLY A 180 -7.42 20.04 -20.72
C GLY A 180 -8.36 21.25 -20.60
N THR A 181 -8.53 21.99 -21.66
CA THR A 181 -9.39 23.19 -21.64
C THR A 181 -10.88 22.89 -21.76
N GLU A 182 -11.26 21.78 -22.38
CA GLU A 182 -12.65 21.40 -22.64
C GLU A 182 -12.82 19.89 -22.52
N TRP A 183 -13.89 19.47 -21.85
CA TRP A 183 -14.26 18.07 -21.66
C TRP A 183 -15.68 17.80 -22.16
N PRO A 184 -15.89 17.68 -23.50
CA PRO A 184 -17.20 17.31 -24.02
C PRO A 184 -17.53 15.85 -23.66
N LEU A 185 -18.82 15.53 -23.65
CA LEU A 185 -19.26 14.15 -23.60
C LEU A 185 -18.87 13.42 -24.88
N VAL A 186 -18.17 12.29 -24.77
CA VAL A 186 -17.64 11.50 -25.89
C VAL A 186 -18.44 10.23 -26.17
N ASP A 187 -19.41 9.91 -25.33
CA ASP A 187 -20.24 8.70 -25.45
C ASP A 187 -21.70 9.01 -25.86
N GLU A 188 -21.88 9.93 -26.79
CA GLU A 188 -23.20 10.37 -27.31
C GLU A 188 -24.12 9.23 -27.74
N GLY A 189 -23.56 8.06 -28.12
CA GLY A 189 -24.34 6.87 -28.48
C GLY A 189 -24.85 6.03 -27.30
N MET A 190 -24.58 6.42 -26.03
CA MET A 190 -25.07 5.73 -24.86
C MET A 190 -26.51 6.15 -24.53
N ASP A 191 -27.44 5.18 -24.49
CA ASP A 191 -28.79 5.40 -23.99
C ASP A 191 -28.76 5.61 -22.50
N ARG A 192 -28.82 6.89 -22.06
CA ARG A 192 -28.80 7.30 -20.65
C ARG A 192 -30.22 7.54 -20.16
N ARG A 193 -30.58 6.80 -19.10
CA ARG A 193 -31.86 7.04 -18.41
C ARG A 193 -31.79 8.36 -17.62
N ASP A 194 -32.86 9.12 -17.63
CA ASP A 194 -32.97 10.29 -16.76
C ASP A 194 -33.43 9.86 -15.36
N LEU A 195 -32.54 10.01 -14.39
CA LEU A 195 -32.78 9.77 -12.96
C LEU A 195 -32.62 11.05 -12.14
N THR A 196 -32.65 12.22 -12.76
CA THR A 196 -32.40 13.50 -12.08
C THR A 196 -33.49 13.87 -11.06
N ALA A 197 -34.71 13.33 -11.22
CA ALA A 197 -35.82 13.49 -10.28
C ALA A 197 -35.78 12.48 -9.11
N GLU A 198 -34.95 11.44 -9.20
CA GLU A 198 -34.85 10.41 -8.16
C GLU A 198 -33.94 10.90 -7.02
N PRO A 199 -34.34 10.76 -5.75
CA PRO A 199 -33.60 11.35 -4.63
C PRO A 199 -32.35 10.55 -4.25
N PHE A 200 -31.32 10.60 -5.11
CA PHE A 200 -29.99 10.08 -4.82
C PHE A 200 -29.29 10.96 -3.78
N PHE A 201 -28.42 10.38 -3.00
CA PHE A 201 -27.56 11.06 -2.04
C PHE A 201 -26.16 10.45 -1.98
N THR A 202 -25.16 11.24 -1.63
CA THR A 202 -23.79 10.77 -1.35
C THR A 202 -23.53 10.78 0.16
N ILE A 203 -22.67 9.87 0.65
CA ILE A 203 -22.17 9.86 2.03
C ILE A 203 -20.66 9.73 1.99
N ASP A 204 -19.94 10.80 2.33
CA ASP A 204 -18.49 10.91 2.22
C ASP A 204 -17.88 11.60 3.44
N GLY A 205 -16.57 11.81 3.42
CA GLY A 205 -15.91 12.72 4.34
C GLY A 205 -16.37 14.17 4.11
N GLU A 206 -16.45 14.97 5.15
CA GLU A 206 -16.96 16.36 5.05
C GLU A 206 -16.20 17.19 3.98
N LYS A 207 -14.88 16.95 3.83
CA LYS A 207 -14.00 17.67 2.90
C LYS A 207 -13.82 16.96 1.56
N THR A 208 -14.45 15.82 1.33
CA THR A 208 -14.34 15.07 0.07
C THR A 208 -14.88 15.89 -1.09
N ARG A 209 -14.12 15.93 -2.19
CA ARG A 209 -14.46 16.64 -3.41
C ARG A 209 -14.70 15.71 -4.59
N ASP A 210 -14.11 14.54 -4.58
CA ASP A 210 -14.13 13.49 -5.61
C ASP A 210 -15.16 12.39 -5.24
N MET A 211 -16.46 12.77 -5.14
CA MET A 211 -17.52 11.82 -4.82
C MET A 211 -17.81 10.90 -6.00
N ASP A 212 -17.38 9.63 -5.86
CA ASP A 212 -17.56 8.59 -6.88
C ASP A 212 -18.97 8.01 -6.89
N ASP A 213 -19.66 7.90 -5.74
CA ASP A 213 -20.87 7.11 -5.58
C ASP A 213 -22.04 7.89 -4.97
N ALA A 214 -23.21 7.68 -5.52
CA ALA A 214 -24.49 8.11 -4.97
C ALA A 214 -25.44 6.92 -4.87
N LEU A 215 -26.25 6.91 -3.82
CA LEU A 215 -27.15 5.81 -3.50
C LEU A 215 -28.60 6.25 -3.51
N ARG A 216 -29.49 5.33 -3.90
CA ARG A 216 -30.92 5.38 -3.71
C ARG A 216 -31.41 4.01 -3.27
N ILE A 217 -32.23 3.94 -2.26
CA ILE A 217 -32.76 2.67 -1.75
C ILE A 217 -34.26 2.74 -1.47
N GLU A 218 -34.95 1.66 -1.79
CA GLU A 218 -36.36 1.45 -1.54
C GLU A 218 -36.58 0.12 -0.85
N SER A 219 -37.46 0.12 0.17
CA SER A 219 -37.93 -1.14 0.75
C SER A 219 -38.94 -1.80 -0.19
N ARG A 220 -38.86 -3.13 -0.33
CA ARG A 220 -39.77 -3.96 -1.11
C ARG A 220 -40.90 -4.49 -0.22
N GLU A 221 -42.04 -4.84 -0.83
CA GLU A 221 -43.19 -5.40 -0.11
C GLU A 221 -42.89 -6.77 0.54
N ASP A 222 -41.93 -7.52 -0.01
CA ASP A 222 -41.47 -8.82 0.51
C ASP A 222 -40.48 -8.72 1.68
N GLY A 223 -40.19 -7.53 2.15
CA GLY A 223 -39.28 -7.26 3.28
C GLY A 223 -37.80 -7.08 2.87
N GLY A 224 -37.47 -7.21 1.58
CA GLY A 224 -36.15 -6.90 1.05
C GLY A 224 -36.02 -5.44 0.60
N TRP A 225 -34.93 -5.16 -0.11
CA TRP A 225 -34.63 -3.80 -0.60
C TRP A 225 -34.24 -3.83 -2.07
N ARG A 226 -34.51 -2.70 -2.75
CA ARG A 226 -33.90 -2.40 -4.06
C ARG A 226 -32.92 -1.25 -3.87
N LEU A 227 -31.62 -1.56 -3.98
CA LEU A 227 -30.55 -0.59 -3.93
C LEU A 227 -30.15 -0.20 -5.35
N THR A 228 -30.11 1.10 -5.64
CA THR A 228 -29.51 1.63 -6.86
C THR A 228 -28.23 2.38 -6.50
N VAL A 229 -27.12 1.89 -7.02
CA VAL A 229 -25.80 2.50 -6.89
C VAL A 229 -25.49 3.21 -8.19
N ALA A 230 -25.32 4.52 -8.15
CA ALA A 230 -24.96 5.37 -9.27
C ALA A 230 -23.51 5.81 -9.11
N ILE A 231 -22.64 5.44 -10.04
CA ILE A 231 -21.21 5.73 -10.01
C ILE A 231 -20.87 6.77 -11.07
N ALA A 232 -20.14 7.79 -10.68
CA ALA A 232 -19.56 8.78 -11.59
C ALA A 232 -18.93 8.09 -12.81
N ASP A 233 -19.14 8.66 -14.00
CA ASP A 233 -18.69 8.05 -15.25
C ASP A 233 -17.62 8.89 -15.96
N PRO A 234 -16.34 8.86 -15.51
CA PRO A 234 -15.27 9.58 -16.22
C PRO A 234 -15.11 9.15 -17.66
N THR A 235 -15.51 7.90 -18.00
CA THR A 235 -15.41 7.39 -19.37
C THR A 235 -16.47 7.97 -20.31
N ALA A 236 -17.36 8.82 -19.80
CA ALA A 236 -18.23 9.68 -20.60
C ALA A 236 -17.51 10.91 -21.16
N TYR A 237 -16.39 11.31 -20.55
CA TYR A 237 -15.57 12.46 -20.93
C TYR A 237 -14.21 12.04 -21.52
N VAL A 238 -13.67 10.91 -21.06
CA VAL A 238 -12.32 10.45 -21.42
C VAL A 238 -12.41 9.20 -22.30
N GLU A 239 -12.20 9.40 -23.60
CA GLU A 239 -12.17 8.31 -24.57
C GLU A 239 -10.95 7.41 -24.36
N GLU A 240 -11.11 6.10 -24.65
CA GLU A 240 -10.01 5.13 -24.59
C GLU A 240 -8.90 5.51 -25.58
N GLY A 241 -7.66 5.63 -25.09
CA GLY A 241 -6.49 6.04 -25.89
C GLY A 241 -6.29 7.56 -26.02
N HIS A 242 -7.21 8.40 -25.52
CA HIS A 242 -6.98 9.84 -25.41
C HIS A 242 -5.78 10.14 -24.48
N ALA A 243 -5.15 11.30 -24.64
CA ALA A 243 -3.98 11.68 -23.85
C ALA A 243 -4.25 11.57 -22.32
N ALA A 244 -5.42 12.03 -21.86
CA ALA A 244 -5.81 11.92 -20.45
C ALA A 244 -6.05 10.46 -20.00
N ASP A 245 -6.51 9.58 -20.90
CA ASP A 245 -6.64 8.16 -20.62
C ASP A 245 -5.27 7.48 -20.46
N LEU A 246 -4.33 7.80 -21.34
CA LEU A 246 -2.96 7.28 -21.28
C LEU A 246 -2.23 7.76 -20.02
N GLU A 247 -2.45 9.01 -19.64
CA GLU A 247 -1.94 9.57 -18.40
C GLU A 247 -2.56 8.89 -17.16
N ALA A 248 -3.89 8.75 -17.12
CA ALA A 248 -4.61 8.04 -16.07
C ALA A 248 -4.17 6.57 -15.96
N ARG A 249 -3.94 5.90 -17.08
CA ARG A 249 -3.38 4.55 -17.13
C ARG A 249 -1.99 4.48 -16.51
N THR A 250 -1.13 5.46 -16.82
CA THR A 250 0.23 5.54 -16.27
C THR A 250 0.20 5.73 -14.77
N ARG A 251 -0.63 6.64 -14.27
CA ARG A 251 -0.82 6.92 -12.83
C ARG A 251 -1.49 5.77 -12.10
N ALA A 252 -2.45 5.12 -12.76
CA ALA A 252 -3.28 4.01 -12.27
C ALA A 252 -4.21 4.35 -11.10
N PHE A 253 -3.81 5.23 -10.20
CA PHE A 253 -4.56 5.63 -9.00
C PHE A 253 -4.30 7.09 -8.64
N THR A 254 -5.27 7.73 -8.01
CA THR A 254 -5.01 8.91 -7.18
C THR A 254 -4.15 8.50 -5.99
N VAL A 255 -3.11 9.27 -5.70
CA VAL A 255 -2.24 9.08 -4.53
C VAL A 255 -2.75 9.96 -3.40
N TYR A 256 -3.26 9.33 -2.33
CA TYR A 256 -3.74 10.03 -1.14
C TYR A 256 -2.62 10.04 -0.09
N LEU A 257 -2.11 11.23 0.20
CA LEU A 257 -1.11 11.44 1.25
C LEU A 257 -1.70 12.35 2.34
N PRO A 258 -1.25 12.26 3.58
CA PRO A 258 -1.67 13.22 4.60
C PRO A 258 -1.45 14.66 4.11
N GLY A 259 -2.53 15.44 4.00
CA GLY A 259 -2.48 16.85 3.58
C GLY A 259 -2.30 17.13 2.10
N GLN A 260 -2.07 16.13 1.25
CA GLN A 260 -1.87 16.31 -0.19
C GLN A 260 -2.39 15.11 -0.99
N ASN A 261 -3.14 15.39 -2.05
CA ASN A 261 -3.54 14.37 -3.02
C ASN A 261 -2.89 14.67 -4.37
N VAL A 262 -2.48 13.62 -5.09
CA VAL A 262 -2.07 13.71 -6.49
C VAL A 262 -3.07 12.91 -7.31
N THR A 263 -3.95 13.60 -8.02
CA THR A 263 -5.08 12.99 -8.71
C THR A 263 -4.67 12.14 -9.90
N MET A 264 -5.46 11.12 -10.19
CA MET A 264 -5.29 10.28 -11.38
C MET A 264 -5.77 11.00 -12.64
N LEU A 265 -6.89 11.69 -12.54
CA LEU A 265 -7.49 12.51 -13.58
C LEU A 265 -7.21 13.99 -13.31
N PRO A 266 -7.27 14.86 -14.35
CA PRO A 266 -7.25 16.31 -14.12
C PRO A 266 -8.28 16.74 -13.08
N GLU A 267 -7.92 17.69 -12.22
CA GLU A 267 -8.78 18.14 -11.10
C GLU A 267 -10.15 18.63 -11.57
N GLN A 268 -10.23 19.24 -12.76
CA GLN A 268 -11.50 19.65 -13.34
C GLN A 268 -12.45 18.46 -13.59
N LEU A 269 -11.90 17.30 -13.96
CA LEU A 269 -12.70 16.07 -14.08
C LEU A 269 -12.95 15.46 -12.70
N ALA A 270 -11.89 15.27 -11.89
CA ALA A 270 -11.98 14.54 -10.63
C ALA A 270 -12.85 15.26 -9.60
N ASP A 271 -12.63 16.57 -9.40
CA ASP A 271 -13.23 17.35 -8.33
C ASP A 271 -14.52 18.08 -8.74
N ASP A 272 -14.84 18.14 -10.06
CA ASP A 272 -16.01 18.87 -10.57
C ASP A 272 -16.85 17.98 -11.52
N LEU A 273 -16.48 17.86 -12.80
CA LEU A 273 -17.35 17.32 -13.85
C LEU A 273 -17.81 15.88 -13.62
N CYS A 274 -16.96 15.04 -13.03
CA CYS A 274 -17.32 13.66 -12.68
C CYS A 274 -17.90 13.54 -11.28
N SER A 275 -17.45 14.39 -10.34
CA SER A 275 -17.88 14.32 -8.95
C SER A 275 -19.38 14.56 -8.77
N LEU A 276 -20.03 13.73 -7.97
CA LEU A 276 -21.49 13.73 -7.77
C LEU A 276 -21.93 14.79 -6.76
N TRP A 277 -21.62 16.08 -7.08
CA TRP A 277 -22.01 17.24 -6.28
C TRP A 277 -23.53 17.38 -6.18
N GLU A 278 -23.98 17.80 -4.99
CA GLU A 278 -25.39 18.10 -4.74
C GLU A 278 -25.94 19.13 -5.74
N GLY A 279 -27.11 18.82 -6.31
CA GLY A 279 -27.82 19.68 -7.27
C GLY A 279 -27.26 19.69 -8.69
N GLN A 280 -26.22 18.90 -8.98
CA GLN A 280 -25.61 18.83 -10.30
C GLN A 280 -26.00 17.56 -11.05
N ASP A 281 -26.38 17.71 -12.33
CA ASP A 281 -26.63 16.58 -13.22
C ASP A 281 -25.30 16.01 -13.69
N ARG A 282 -25.10 14.70 -13.51
CA ARG A 282 -23.85 14.01 -13.87
C ARG A 282 -24.13 12.74 -14.64
N PRO A 283 -23.33 12.42 -15.67
CA PRO A 283 -23.36 11.12 -16.30
C PRO A 283 -22.86 10.07 -15.30
N VAL A 284 -23.63 9.00 -15.16
CA VAL A 284 -23.31 7.88 -14.27
C VAL A 284 -23.47 6.55 -14.97
N LEU A 285 -22.71 5.56 -14.53
CA LEU A 285 -23.03 4.17 -14.72
C LEU A 285 -23.73 3.68 -13.46
N ALA A 286 -24.87 3.01 -13.60
CA ALA A 286 -25.68 2.61 -12.46
C ALA A 286 -25.90 1.10 -12.42
N CYS A 287 -26.02 0.56 -11.20
CA CYS A 287 -26.46 -0.80 -10.93
C CYS A 287 -27.66 -0.76 -9.99
N SER A 288 -28.80 -1.26 -10.44
CA SER A 288 -29.94 -1.53 -9.55
C SER A 288 -29.89 -3.00 -9.17
N LEU A 289 -29.83 -3.30 -7.88
CA LEU A 289 -29.73 -4.65 -7.34
C LEU A 289 -30.75 -4.88 -6.25
N GLU A 290 -31.23 -6.11 -6.16
CA GLU A 290 -32.14 -6.56 -5.14
C GLU A 290 -31.36 -7.19 -3.99
N VAL A 291 -31.69 -6.80 -2.79
CA VAL A 291 -31.18 -7.42 -1.56
C VAL A 291 -32.37 -8.05 -0.85
N GLU A 292 -32.30 -9.35 -0.64
CA GLU A 292 -33.37 -10.10 0.01
C GLU A 292 -33.42 -9.79 1.52
N ALA A 293 -34.53 -10.14 2.19
CA ALA A 293 -34.73 -9.86 3.61
C ALA A 293 -33.66 -10.51 4.51
N ASP A 294 -33.06 -11.63 4.06
CA ASP A 294 -31.95 -12.30 4.76
C ASP A 294 -30.58 -11.68 4.47
N GLY A 295 -30.53 -10.67 3.60
CA GLY A 295 -29.31 -10.00 3.18
C GLY A 295 -28.60 -10.67 1.99
N SER A 296 -29.11 -11.76 1.39
CA SER A 296 -28.55 -12.30 0.14
C SER A 296 -28.78 -11.35 -1.04
N LEU A 297 -27.96 -11.48 -2.10
CA LEU A 297 -28.14 -10.70 -3.33
C LEU A 297 -29.08 -11.46 -4.27
N GLY A 298 -30.10 -10.74 -4.78
CA GLY A 298 -31.00 -11.18 -5.80
C GLY A 298 -30.59 -10.70 -7.20
N ASP A 299 -31.59 -10.39 -8.02
CA ASP A 299 -31.38 -9.91 -9.39
C ASP A 299 -30.72 -8.54 -9.43
N TYR A 300 -29.92 -8.29 -10.47
CA TYR A 300 -29.28 -7.00 -10.70
C TYR A 300 -29.30 -6.58 -12.18
N ARG A 301 -29.22 -5.29 -12.40
CA ARG A 301 -29.17 -4.72 -13.74
C ARG A 301 -28.29 -3.49 -13.81
N PHE A 302 -27.33 -3.51 -14.74
CA PHE A 302 -26.52 -2.34 -15.11
C PHE A 302 -27.19 -1.51 -16.19
N PHE A 303 -27.02 -0.19 -16.15
CA PHE A 303 -27.47 0.74 -17.17
C PHE A 303 -26.72 2.08 -17.04
N ALA A 304 -26.63 2.83 -18.15
CA ALA A 304 -26.15 4.20 -18.10
C ALA A 304 -27.29 5.17 -17.76
N ALA A 305 -26.97 6.23 -17.02
CA ALA A 305 -27.98 7.23 -16.64
C ALA A 305 -27.36 8.64 -16.51
N THR A 306 -28.25 9.65 -16.41
CA THR A 306 -27.92 10.95 -15.85
C THR A 306 -28.59 11.02 -14.50
N ALA A 307 -27.83 11.27 -13.44
CA ALA A 307 -28.34 11.35 -12.09
C ALA A 307 -27.98 12.69 -11.44
N ARG A 308 -28.74 13.07 -10.41
CA ARG A 308 -28.50 14.24 -9.57
C ARG A 308 -28.45 13.80 -8.12
N SER A 309 -27.41 14.18 -7.40
CA SER A 309 -27.38 14.04 -5.94
C SER A 309 -28.28 15.12 -5.33
N HIS A 310 -29.25 14.72 -4.52
CA HIS A 310 -30.16 15.62 -3.79
C HIS A 310 -29.60 16.03 -2.44
N ALA A 311 -28.61 15.29 -1.93
CA ALA A 311 -27.94 15.60 -0.67
C ALA A 311 -26.49 15.09 -0.66
N LYS A 312 -25.55 15.96 -0.26
CA LYS A 312 -24.20 15.59 0.11
C LYS A 312 -24.13 15.43 1.63
N LEU A 313 -23.98 14.20 2.10
CA LEU A 313 -23.99 13.86 3.52
C LEU A 313 -22.57 13.53 4.02
N ALA A 314 -22.32 13.78 5.31
CA ALA A 314 -21.06 13.42 5.96
C ALA A 314 -21.24 12.18 6.84
N TYR A 315 -20.22 11.26 6.84
CA TYR A 315 -20.23 10.03 7.64
C TYR A 315 -20.61 10.27 9.10
N ASP A 316 -19.99 11.26 9.74
CA ASP A 316 -20.23 11.54 11.16
C ASP A 316 -21.66 12.00 11.42
N ARG A 317 -22.19 12.92 10.60
CA ARG A 317 -23.56 13.44 10.75
C ARG A 317 -24.62 12.35 10.57
N VAL A 318 -24.42 11.48 9.55
CA VAL A 318 -25.34 10.36 9.31
C VAL A 318 -25.26 9.36 10.46
N SER A 319 -24.06 9.04 10.93
CA SER A 319 -23.88 8.14 12.06
C SER A 319 -24.52 8.71 13.34
N ASP A 320 -24.28 10.00 13.65
CA ASP A 320 -24.87 10.66 14.80
C ASP A 320 -26.42 10.60 14.77
N TRP A 321 -27.00 10.88 13.60
CA TRP A 321 -28.45 10.83 13.45
C TRP A 321 -29.02 9.41 13.62
N ILE A 322 -28.39 8.40 13.03
CA ILE A 322 -28.85 6.99 13.16
C ILE A 322 -28.69 6.48 14.59
N GLU A 323 -27.61 6.88 15.27
CA GLU A 323 -27.31 6.50 16.65
C GLU A 323 -28.05 7.36 17.70
N GLY A 324 -28.85 8.31 17.24
CA GLY A 324 -29.65 9.20 18.12
C GLY A 324 -28.81 10.25 18.84
N GLN A 325 -27.72 10.69 18.21
CA GLN A 325 -26.80 11.70 18.73
C GLN A 325 -26.91 12.99 17.89
N GLY A 326 -26.69 14.15 18.52
CA GLY A 326 -26.70 15.45 17.84
C GLY A 326 -28.09 15.96 17.44
N ASP A 327 -28.13 17.17 16.87
CA ASP A 327 -29.37 17.87 16.51
C ASP A 327 -29.64 17.91 15.00
N TRP A 328 -28.73 17.37 14.17
CA TRP A 328 -28.91 17.36 12.73
C TRP A 328 -29.88 16.26 12.29
N ALA A 329 -30.72 16.57 11.32
CA ALA A 329 -31.60 15.60 10.66
C ALA A 329 -31.50 15.74 9.13
N PRO A 330 -31.58 14.64 8.38
CA PRO A 330 -31.63 14.68 6.92
C PRO A 330 -32.99 15.24 6.44
N ALA A 331 -33.04 15.63 5.15
CA ALA A 331 -34.30 16.02 4.51
C ALA A 331 -35.33 14.87 4.56
N ASP A 332 -36.62 15.23 4.54
CA ASP A 332 -37.75 14.29 4.68
C ASP A 332 -37.73 13.17 3.60
N GLU A 333 -37.25 13.45 2.40
CA GLU A 333 -37.14 12.48 1.32
C GLU A 333 -35.92 11.52 1.48
N ILE A 334 -34.90 11.92 2.24
CA ILE A 334 -33.65 11.15 2.47
C ILE A 334 -33.77 10.31 3.75
N ALA A 335 -34.45 10.81 4.78
CA ALA A 335 -34.56 10.14 6.09
C ALA A 335 -35.05 8.68 6.00
N PRO A 336 -36.14 8.35 5.25
CA PRO A 336 -36.58 6.96 5.09
C PRO A 336 -35.52 6.07 4.41
N GLN A 337 -34.79 6.62 3.42
CA GLN A 337 -33.75 5.89 2.71
C GLN A 337 -32.56 5.55 3.61
N LEU A 338 -32.11 6.47 4.46
CA LEU A 338 -31.02 6.20 5.42
C LEU A 338 -31.40 5.11 6.42
N LYS A 339 -32.67 5.05 6.86
CA LYS A 339 -33.17 3.95 7.71
C LYS A 339 -33.17 2.63 6.95
N ALA A 340 -33.70 2.60 5.73
CA ALA A 340 -33.70 1.42 4.89
C ALA A 340 -32.27 0.93 4.58
N LEU A 341 -31.35 1.88 4.35
CA LEU A 341 -29.93 1.56 4.08
C LEU A 341 -29.26 0.96 5.32
N ARG A 342 -29.53 1.48 6.52
CA ARG A 342 -29.08 0.87 7.78
C ARG A 342 -29.59 -0.56 7.90
N ASP A 343 -30.91 -0.78 7.74
CA ASP A 343 -31.53 -2.09 7.90
C ASP A 343 -30.99 -3.12 6.89
N MET A 344 -30.83 -2.69 5.62
CA MET A 344 -30.16 -3.48 4.58
C MET A 344 -28.71 -3.81 4.97
N THR A 345 -27.97 -2.84 5.50
CA THR A 345 -26.57 -3.02 5.92
C THR A 345 -26.45 -4.04 7.03
N GLU A 346 -27.36 -4.00 8.01
CA GLU A 346 -27.40 -5.00 9.09
C GLU A 346 -27.68 -6.40 8.54
N ALA A 347 -28.67 -6.56 7.65
CA ALA A 347 -28.99 -7.82 6.99
C ALA A 347 -27.79 -8.33 6.14
N ARG A 348 -27.17 -7.45 5.34
CA ARG A 348 -25.98 -7.79 4.53
C ARG A 348 -24.80 -8.23 5.40
N SER A 349 -24.51 -7.52 6.47
CA SER A 349 -23.43 -7.84 7.39
C SER A 349 -23.65 -9.18 8.08
N ALA A 350 -24.90 -9.47 8.50
CA ALA A 350 -25.27 -10.75 9.08
C ALA A 350 -25.10 -11.90 8.07
N TRP A 351 -25.62 -11.73 6.84
CA TRP A 351 -25.45 -12.72 5.78
C TRP A 351 -23.98 -12.98 5.45
N ARG A 352 -23.16 -11.92 5.37
CA ARG A 352 -21.72 -12.05 5.08
C ARG A 352 -20.97 -12.72 6.24
N ALA A 353 -21.33 -12.46 7.47
CA ALA A 353 -20.74 -13.14 8.63
C ALA A 353 -20.97 -14.66 8.57
N GLU A 354 -22.13 -15.10 8.07
CA GLU A 354 -22.48 -16.51 7.93
C GLU A 354 -21.93 -17.16 6.66
N HIS A 355 -22.04 -16.47 5.51
CA HIS A 355 -21.78 -17.06 4.18
C HIS A 355 -20.48 -16.58 3.52
N ALA A 356 -19.88 -15.49 4.00
CA ALA A 356 -18.66 -14.88 3.49
C ALA A 356 -17.69 -14.60 4.65
N LEU A 357 -17.00 -13.46 4.65
CA LEU A 357 -16.16 -12.99 5.75
C LEU A 357 -16.36 -11.49 5.97
N VAL A 358 -16.40 -11.09 7.23
CA VAL A 358 -16.41 -9.68 7.65
C VAL A 358 -15.13 -9.40 8.44
N PHE A 359 -14.43 -8.32 8.12
CA PHE A 359 -13.23 -7.95 8.85
C PHE A 359 -13.57 -7.29 10.19
N LYS A 360 -12.76 -7.57 11.21
CA LYS A 360 -12.78 -6.76 12.43
C LYS A 360 -12.36 -5.33 12.10
N ASP A 361 -13.13 -4.36 12.59
CA ASP A 361 -12.79 -2.94 12.44
C ASP A 361 -11.46 -2.63 13.11
N ARG A 362 -10.67 -1.76 12.46
CA ARG A 362 -9.45 -1.20 13.02
C ARG A 362 -9.56 0.31 12.98
N PRO A 363 -9.01 1.00 13.99
CA PRO A 363 -8.99 2.45 13.96
C PRO A 363 -8.12 2.95 12.81
N ASP A 364 -8.59 3.98 12.13
CA ASP A 364 -7.82 4.78 11.20
C ASP A 364 -7.22 6.00 11.93
N TYR A 365 -6.07 6.47 11.46
CA TYR A 365 -5.37 7.61 12.06
C TYR A 365 -5.23 8.73 11.05
N VAL A 366 -5.88 9.85 11.32
CA VAL A 366 -5.96 11.01 10.44
C VAL A 366 -5.10 12.14 10.97
N PHE A 367 -4.21 12.65 10.12
CA PHE A 367 -3.34 13.76 10.43
C PHE A 367 -4.07 15.09 10.23
N GLU A 368 -4.06 15.93 11.24
CA GLU A 368 -4.47 17.32 11.16
C GLU A 368 -3.23 18.18 10.98
N LEU A 369 -3.11 18.82 9.82
CA LEU A 369 -1.94 19.61 9.44
C LEU A 369 -2.26 21.10 9.42
N ASP A 370 -1.26 21.93 9.74
CA ASP A 370 -1.31 23.34 9.46
C ASP A 370 -1.02 23.65 7.97
N ARG A 371 -1.08 24.92 7.58
CA ARG A 371 -0.82 25.36 6.19
C ARG A 371 0.64 25.13 5.74
N ALA A 372 1.56 24.97 6.67
CA ALA A 372 2.96 24.66 6.40
C ALA A 372 3.26 23.16 6.36
N GLY A 373 2.24 22.29 6.57
CA GLY A 373 2.39 20.84 6.59
C GLY A 373 2.90 20.28 7.92
N ASN A 374 2.93 21.07 8.99
CA ASN A 374 3.25 20.55 10.32
C ASN A 374 2.06 19.85 10.93
N VAL A 375 2.30 18.75 11.64
CA VAL A 375 1.27 17.99 12.32
C VAL A 375 0.82 18.74 13.58
N LEU A 376 -0.45 19.15 13.61
CA LEU A 376 -1.09 19.72 14.78
C LEU A 376 -1.59 18.63 15.73
N ASN A 377 -2.18 17.58 15.16
CA ASN A 377 -2.74 16.47 15.89
C ASN A 377 -2.84 15.21 14.99
N VAL A 378 -2.97 14.03 15.61
CA VAL A 378 -3.34 12.79 14.94
C VAL A 378 -4.58 12.25 15.63
N ARG A 379 -5.71 12.32 14.94
CA ARG A 379 -7.00 11.88 15.46
C ARG A 379 -7.24 10.41 15.10
N THR A 380 -7.76 9.65 16.06
CA THR A 380 -8.22 8.29 15.81
C THR A 380 -9.66 8.34 15.30
N GLU A 381 -9.89 7.79 14.12
CA GLU A 381 -11.23 7.62 13.56
C GLU A 381 -11.68 6.17 13.67
N GLN A 382 -12.85 5.96 14.25
CA GLN A 382 -13.49 4.65 14.28
C GLN A 382 -14.51 4.56 13.14
N ARG A 383 -14.60 3.39 12.54
CA ARG A 383 -15.64 3.12 11.55
C ARG A 383 -16.98 2.99 12.26
N ARG A 384 -17.92 3.84 11.84
CA ARG A 384 -19.28 3.89 12.40
C ARG A 384 -20.29 3.34 11.40
N ILE A 385 -21.58 3.39 11.76
CA ILE A 385 -22.64 2.80 10.93
C ILE A 385 -22.68 3.35 9.50
N ALA A 386 -22.49 4.66 9.30
CA ALA A 386 -22.50 5.24 7.95
C ALA A 386 -21.35 4.72 7.06
N ASN A 387 -20.16 4.47 7.63
CA ASN A 387 -19.06 3.85 6.89
C ASN A 387 -19.41 2.43 6.44
N ARG A 388 -20.08 1.65 7.31
CA ARG A 388 -20.53 0.28 6.98
C ARG A 388 -21.65 0.29 5.93
N MET A 389 -22.54 1.29 5.96
CA MET A 389 -23.60 1.45 4.97
C MET A 389 -23.03 1.59 3.55
N ILE A 390 -22.04 2.46 3.39
CA ILE A 390 -21.35 2.63 2.10
C ILE A 390 -20.55 1.37 1.74
N GLU A 391 -19.79 0.82 2.68
CA GLU A 391 -18.98 -0.37 2.42
C GLU A 391 -19.81 -1.57 1.93
N GLU A 392 -20.91 -1.91 2.63
CA GLU A 392 -21.77 -3.04 2.24
C GLU A 392 -22.44 -2.79 0.88
N SER A 393 -22.86 -1.53 0.59
CA SER A 393 -23.39 -1.15 -0.70
C SER A 393 -22.37 -1.32 -1.82
N MET A 394 -21.13 -0.87 -1.61
CA MET A 394 -20.05 -1.00 -2.58
C MET A 394 -19.62 -2.45 -2.78
N ILE A 395 -19.54 -3.25 -1.71
CA ILE A 395 -19.23 -4.69 -1.82
C ILE A 395 -20.31 -5.41 -2.63
N ALA A 396 -21.59 -5.11 -2.38
CA ALA A 396 -22.69 -5.70 -3.13
C ALA A 396 -22.62 -5.33 -4.63
N ALA A 397 -22.45 -4.05 -4.94
CA ALA A 397 -22.35 -3.57 -6.32
C ALA A 397 -21.11 -4.13 -7.06
N ASN A 398 -19.97 -4.25 -6.37
CA ASN A 398 -18.75 -4.84 -6.94
C ASN A 398 -18.87 -6.36 -7.14
N ALA A 399 -19.62 -7.07 -6.30
CA ALA A 399 -19.94 -8.48 -6.52
C ALA A 399 -20.79 -8.68 -7.79
N CYS A 400 -21.81 -7.83 -8.00
CA CYS A 400 -22.61 -7.83 -9.24
C CYS A 400 -21.75 -7.55 -10.50
N CYS A 401 -20.78 -6.63 -10.38
CA CYS A 401 -19.85 -6.36 -11.48
C CYS A 401 -18.97 -7.59 -11.77
N ALA A 402 -18.45 -8.23 -10.76
CA ALA A 402 -17.62 -9.43 -10.93
C ALA A 402 -18.39 -10.57 -11.62
N ASP A 403 -19.65 -10.75 -11.24
CA ASP A 403 -20.57 -11.74 -11.85
C ASP A 403 -20.84 -11.40 -13.32
N LEU A 404 -21.24 -10.15 -13.62
CA LEU A 404 -21.47 -9.69 -14.99
C LEU A 404 -20.25 -9.90 -15.90
N LEU A 405 -19.08 -9.46 -15.43
CA LEU A 405 -17.85 -9.56 -16.22
C LEU A 405 -17.40 -11.02 -16.40
N ALA A 406 -17.54 -11.86 -15.36
CA ALA A 406 -17.21 -13.27 -15.46
C ALA A 406 -18.10 -14.00 -16.48
N GLU A 407 -19.43 -13.76 -16.44
CA GLU A 407 -20.39 -14.44 -17.30
C GLU A 407 -20.41 -13.89 -18.74
N LYS A 408 -20.39 -12.57 -18.92
CA LYS A 408 -20.64 -11.95 -20.23
C LYS A 408 -19.38 -11.64 -21.01
N VAL A 409 -18.25 -11.45 -20.31
CA VAL A 409 -16.98 -11.01 -20.91
C VAL A 409 -15.88 -12.07 -20.75
N GLY A 410 -15.84 -12.75 -19.61
CA GLY A 410 -14.81 -13.74 -19.25
C GLY A 410 -13.48 -13.12 -18.83
N HIS A 411 -13.36 -11.79 -18.81
CA HIS A 411 -12.18 -11.06 -18.35
C HIS A 411 -12.57 -9.65 -17.83
N GLY A 412 -11.66 -8.98 -17.13
CA GLY A 412 -11.86 -7.66 -16.54
C GLY A 412 -10.71 -7.30 -15.61
N ILE A 413 -10.88 -6.31 -14.76
CA ILE A 413 -9.96 -6.06 -13.67
C ILE A 413 -10.59 -6.61 -12.39
N PHE A 414 -10.16 -7.81 -12.01
CA PHE A 414 -10.60 -8.48 -10.79
C PHE A 414 -9.60 -8.27 -9.67
N ASN A 415 -10.09 -8.11 -8.45
CA ASN A 415 -9.26 -8.11 -7.25
C ASN A 415 -9.25 -9.56 -6.70
N VAL A 416 -8.11 -10.22 -6.83
CA VAL A 416 -7.91 -11.60 -6.38
C VAL A 416 -7.08 -11.57 -5.09
N HIS A 417 -7.51 -12.32 -4.10
CA HIS A 417 -6.79 -12.48 -2.84
C HIS A 417 -6.70 -13.95 -2.51
N ARG A 418 -5.48 -14.48 -2.44
CA ARG A 418 -5.24 -15.87 -2.02
C ARG A 418 -5.25 -15.98 -0.50
N ALA A 419 -5.67 -17.12 0.02
CA ALA A 419 -5.63 -17.38 1.46
C ALA A 419 -4.18 -17.34 1.97
N PHE A 420 -3.33 -18.17 1.37
CA PHE A 420 -1.91 -18.29 1.70
C PHE A 420 -1.09 -18.26 0.41
N GLU A 421 0.14 -17.76 0.51
CA GLU A 421 1.11 -17.91 -0.58
C GLU A 421 1.46 -19.40 -0.72
N PRO A 422 1.56 -19.94 -1.95
CA PRO A 422 1.80 -21.37 -2.17
C PRO A 422 3.01 -21.91 -1.40
N GLU A 423 4.11 -21.12 -1.37
CA GLU A 423 5.35 -21.49 -0.68
C GLU A 423 5.24 -21.48 0.85
N LYS A 424 4.16 -20.89 1.38
CA LYS A 424 3.90 -20.76 2.83
C LYS A 424 2.73 -21.62 3.32
N ALA A 425 2.01 -22.26 2.42
CA ALA A 425 0.84 -23.05 2.78
C ALA A 425 1.20 -24.22 3.71
N GLU A 426 2.29 -24.93 3.42
CA GLU A 426 2.79 -26.01 4.28
C GLU A 426 3.17 -25.48 5.68
N ALA A 427 3.91 -24.37 5.76
CA ALA A 427 4.27 -23.77 7.05
C ALA A 427 3.06 -23.24 7.82
N ALA A 428 2.01 -22.76 7.13
CA ALA A 428 0.75 -22.39 7.77
C ALA A 428 0.02 -23.61 8.32
N HIS A 429 0.01 -24.73 7.59
CA HIS A 429 -0.58 -26.00 8.02
C HIS A 429 0.16 -26.57 9.25
N GLU A 430 1.50 -26.62 9.22
CA GLU A 430 2.32 -27.06 10.35
C GLU A 430 2.06 -26.19 11.59
N PHE A 431 1.98 -24.87 11.40
CA PHE A 431 1.67 -23.94 12.48
C PHE A 431 0.29 -24.20 13.09
N LEU A 432 -0.76 -24.36 12.26
CA LEU A 432 -2.12 -24.65 12.73
C LEU A 432 -2.18 -25.98 13.48
N THR A 433 -1.53 -27.02 12.97
CA THR A 433 -1.43 -28.34 13.61
C THR A 433 -0.75 -28.25 14.99
N ALA A 434 0.33 -27.46 15.10
CA ALA A 434 1.01 -27.23 16.39
C ALA A 434 0.13 -26.47 17.40
N GLN A 435 -0.91 -25.75 16.95
CA GLN A 435 -1.90 -25.08 17.80
C GLN A 435 -3.17 -25.96 18.03
N GLU A 436 -3.10 -27.26 17.77
CA GLU A 436 -4.21 -28.20 17.89
C GLU A 436 -5.44 -27.80 17.05
N ILE A 437 -5.20 -27.20 15.87
CA ILE A 437 -6.23 -26.86 14.89
C ILE A 437 -6.11 -27.84 13.73
N GLU A 438 -7.04 -28.78 13.70
CA GLU A 438 -7.10 -29.77 12.63
C GLU A 438 -7.65 -29.13 11.35
N VAL A 439 -6.81 -29.12 10.31
CA VAL A 439 -7.17 -28.64 8.96
C VAL A 439 -6.34 -29.43 7.94
N GLU A 440 -6.94 -29.85 6.85
CA GLU A 440 -6.20 -30.48 5.75
C GLU A 440 -5.46 -29.42 4.93
N LEU A 441 -4.27 -29.74 4.42
CA LEU A 441 -3.45 -28.80 3.66
C LEU A 441 -4.19 -28.25 2.43
N GLU A 442 -4.89 -29.10 1.70
CA GLU A 442 -5.68 -28.76 0.52
C GLU A 442 -6.81 -27.79 0.87
N ALA A 443 -7.40 -27.93 2.05
CA ALA A 443 -8.48 -27.09 2.54
C ALA A 443 -8.06 -25.62 2.71
N LEU A 444 -6.77 -25.35 2.90
CA LEU A 444 -6.25 -23.99 2.99
C LEU A 444 -6.34 -23.20 1.68
N SER A 445 -6.44 -23.89 0.54
CA SER A 445 -6.60 -23.31 -0.80
C SER A 445 -8.05 -23.30 -1.30
N GLU A 446 -8.99 -23.91 -0.56
CA GLU A 446 -10.40 -23.98 -0.91
C GLU A 446 -11.21 -22.91 -0.18
N LEU A 447 -11.89 -22.03 -0.92
CA LEU A 447 -12.62 -20.91 -0.35
C LEU A 447 -13.66 -21.30 0.72
N PRO A 448 -14.51 -22.35 0.55
CA PRO A 448 -15.46 -22.76 1.58
C PRO A 448 -14.78 -23.17 2.88
N ARG A 449 -13.75 -24.01 2.80
CA ARG A 449 -12.99 -24.51 3.96
C ARG A 449 -12.22 -23.41 4.67
N TYR A 450 -11.62 -22.49 3.89
CA TYR A 450 -10.96 -21.32 4.47
C TYR A 450 -11.92 -20.42 5.24
N LYS A 451 -13.16 -20.22 4.76
CA LYS A 451 -14.18 -19.47 5.49
C LYS A 451 -14.53 -20.12 6.82
N GLU A 452 -14.69 -21.44 6.85
CA GLU A 452 -14.92 -22.20 8.08
C GLU A 452 -13.76 -22.04 9.07
N LEU A 453 -12.52 -22.21 8.59
CA LEU A 453 -11.32 -22.01 9.39
C LEU A 453 -11.25 -20.60 9.98
N LYS A 454 -11.46 -19.57 9.16
CA LYS A 454 -11.40 -18.17 9.63
C LYS A 454 -12.43 -17.88 10.72
N ARG A 455 -13.66 -18.34 10.56
CA ARG A 455 -14.71 -18.20 11.58
C ARG A 455 -14.36 -18.92 12.89
N ALA A 456 -13.82 -20.14 12.78
CA ALA A 456 -13.36 -20.89 13.93
C ALA A 456 -12.21 -20.18 14.68
N LEU A 457 -11.30 -19.54 13.95
CA LEU A 457 -10.21 -18.77 14.54
C LEU A 457 -10.70 -17.47 15.20
N GLU A 458 -11.64 -16.78 14.57
CA GLU A 458 -12.23 -15.56 15.13
C GLU A 458 -12.99 -15.81 16.43
N SER A 459 -13.61 -16.99 16.59
CA SER A 459 -14.30 -17.38 17.83
C SER A 459 -13.34 -17.63 19.00
N ARG A 460 -12.04 -17.87 18.75
CA ARG A 460 -11.02 -18.06 19.80
C ARG A 460 -10.56 -16.77 20.46
N ASP A 461 -10.78 -15.62 19.80
CA ASP A 461 -10.35 -14.29 20.22
C ASP A 461 -8.87 -14.20 20.63
N ASP A 462 -8.01 -14.95 19.91
CA ASP A 462 -6.56 -15.01 20.15
C ASP A 462 -5.84 -14.09 19.16
N ALA A 463 -5.48 -12.90 19.62
CA ALA A 463 -4.77 -11.90 18.83
C ALA A 463 -3.40 -12.37 18.32
N TRP A 464 -2.69 -13.20 19.11
CA TRP A 464 -1.41 -13.76 18.71
C TRP A 464 -1.56 -14.74 17.55
N LEU A 465 -2.53 -15.68 17.66
CA LEU A 465 -2.81 -16.65 16.62
C LEU A 465 -3.18 -15.99 15.29
N ASP A 466 -4.06 -14.98 15.33
CA ASP A 466 -4.44 -14.21 14.15
C ASP A 466 -3.25 -13.42 13.56
N ALA A 467 -2.41 -12.79 14.39
CA ALA A 467 -1.22 -12.07 13.95
C ALA A 467 -0.16 -13.01 13.33
N ARG A 468 -0.01 -14.21 13.87
CA ARG A 468 0.90 -15.23 13.34
C ARG A 468 0.41 -15.76 11.99
N LEU A 469 -0.86 -16.12 11.90
CA LEU A 469 -1.44 -16.66 10.67
C LEU A 469 -1.36 -15.67 9.52
N ARG A 470 -1.53 -14.37 9.79
CA ARG A 470 -1.38 -13.30 8.77
C ARG A 470 -0.02 -13.26 8.09
N ARG A 471 1.06 -13.75 8.70
CA ARG A 471 2.40 -13.80 8.08
C ARG A 471 2.49 -14.78 6.91
N PHE A 472 1.60 -15.75 6.86
CA PHE A 472 1.51 -16.73 5.78
C PHE A 472 0.54 -16.31 4.68
N GLN A 473 -0.34 -15.34 4.95
CA GLN A 473 -1.35 -14.89 4.01
C GLN A 473 -0.75 -14.19 2.79
N GLY A 474 -1.41 -14.38 1.65
CA GLY A 474 -1.09 -13.69 0.41
C GLY A 474 -1.57 -12.24 0.39
N PHE A 475 -1.08 -11.49 -0.58
CA PHE A 475 -1.54 -10.13 -0.84
C PHE A 475 -2.64 -10.12 -1.89
N THR A 476 -3.48 -9.08 -1.84
CA THR A 476 -4.43 -8.82 -2.93
C THR A 476 -3.67 -8.37 -4.16
N SER A 477 -3.91 -9.02 -5.29
CA SER A 477 -3.38 -8.68 -6.61
C SER A 477 -4.51 -8.40 -7.59
N MET A 478 -4.21 -7.76 -8.70
CA MET A 478 -5.14 -7.60 -9.80
C MET A 478 -4.94 -8.71 -10.82
N SER A 479 -6.05 -9.21 -11.36
CA SER A 479 -6.08 -10.28 -12.33
C SER A 479 -7.00 -9.93 -13.47
N ALA A 480 -6.62 -10.30 -14.69
CA ALA A 480 -7.48 -10.18 -15.86
C ALA A 480 -8.58 -11.27 -15.90
N ARG A 481 -8.45 -12.30 -15.11
CA ARG A 481 -9.40 -13.40 -15.01
C ARG A 481 -10.11 -13.40 -13.68
N PRO A 482 -11.38 -13.82 -13.63
CA PRO A 482 -12.09 -13.99 -12.36
C PRO A 482 -11.34 -14.97 -11.45
N GLY A 483 -11.34 -14.68 -10.16
CA GLY A 483 -10.74 -15.53 -9.15
C GLY A 483 -11.21 -15.13 -7.75
N PRO A 484 -11.05 -16.00 -6.74
CA PRO A 484 -11.58 -15.79 -5.42
C PRO A 484 -10.90 -14.65 -4.68
N HIS A 485 -11.68 -13.93 -3.88
CA HIS A 485 -11.18 -12.96 -2.92
C HIS A 485 -11.34 -13.52 -1.51
N PHE A 486 -10.35 -14.30 -1.05
CA PHE A 486 -10.41 -15.01 0.23
C PHE A 486 -10.63 -14.07 1.42
N GLY A 487 -10.03 -12.88 1.41
CA GLY A 487 -10.25 -11.91 2.49
C GLY A 487 -11.71 -11.48 2.64
N LEU A 488 -12.48 -11.38 1.56
CA LEU A 488 -13.92 -11.09 1.61
C LEU A 488 -14.79 -12.36 1.66
N GLY A 489 -14.20 -13.54 1.45
CA GLY A 489 -14.94 -14.80 1.35
C GLY A 489 -15.81 -14.91 0.10
N LEU A 490 -15.48 -14.20 -0.99
CA LEU A 490 -16.23 -14.12 -2.24
C LEU A 490 -15.54 -14.91 -3.35
N ALA A 491 -16.34 -15.55 -4.20
CA ALA A 491 -15.87 -16.36 -5.33
C ALA A 491 -15.23 -15.50 -6.44
N ALA A 492 -15.67 -14.27 -6.61
CA ALA A 492 -15.06 -13.26 -7.50
C ALA A 492 -15.33 -11.86 -6.95
N TYR A 493 -14.45 -10.91 -7.28
CA TYR A 493 -14.63 -9.51 -6.89
C TYR A 493 -13.98 -8.58 -7.91
N ALA A 494 -14.74 -7.66 -8.49
CA ALA A 494 -14.26 -6.69 -9.46
C ALA A 494 -14.79 -5.30 -9.12
N THR A 495 -13.89 -4.35 -8.86
CA THR A 495 -14.30 -3.00 -8.51
C THR A 495 -14.64 -2.17 -9.75
N TRP A 496 -15.68 -1.35 -9.65
CA TRP A 496 -16.10 -0.36 -10.62
C TRP A 496 -16.61 0.93 -9.94
N THR A 497 -16.60 0.94 -8.63
CA THR A 497 -17.26 1.95 -7.80
C THR A 497 -16.37 3.15 -7.44
N SER A 498 -15.18 3.25 -8.02
CA SER A 498 -14.27 4.38 -7.76
C SER A 498 -13.47 4.79 -9.02
N PRO A 499 -14.12 5.06 -10.17
CA PRO A 499 -13.43 5.30 -11.44
C PRO A 499 -12.74 6.66 -11.52
N ILE A 500 -13.08 7.63 -10.68
CA ILE A 500 -12.38 8.94 -10.62
C ILE A 500 -10.93 8.74 -10.15
N ARG A 501 -10.70 7.75 -9.26
CA ARG A 501 -9.43 7.54 -8.56
C ARG A 501 -8.76 6.18 -8.80
N LYS A 502 -9.36 5.30 -9.61
CA LYS A 502 -8.82 3.98 -9.95
C LYS A 502 -9.02 3.68 -11.43
N TYR A 503 -7.93 3.56 -12.17
CA TYR A 503 -7.99 3.26 -13.60
C TYR A 503 -8.59 1.89 -13.91
N GLY A 504 -8.38 0.89 -13.07
CA GLY A 504 -9.00 -0.42 -13.21
C GLY A 504 -10.53 -0.35 -13.22
N ASP A 505 -11.11 0.55 -12.43
CA ASP A 505 -12.55 0.77 -12.38
C ASP A 505 -13.05 1.45 -13.67
N MET A 506 -12.29 2.39 -14.25
CA MET A 506 -12.58 2.95 -15.60
C MET A 506 -12.58 1.86 -16.67
N VAL A 507 -11.62 0.93 -16.62
CA VAL A 507 -11.59 -0.22 -17.55
C VAL A 507 -12.85 -1.06 -17.41
N ASN A 508 -13.26 -1.38 -16.18
CA ASN A 508 -14.48 -2.14 -15.93
C ASN A 508 -15.73 -1.36 -16.37
N HIS A 509 -15.78 -0.03 -16.21
CA HIS A 509 -16.86 0.81 -16.79
C HIS A 509 -16.98 0.63 -18.31
N ARG A 510 -15.86 0.67 -19.04
CA ARG A 510 -15.83 0.47 -20.48
C ARG A 510 -16.31 -0.94 -20.87
N LEU A 511 -15.90 -1.96 -20.11
CA LEU A 511 -16.36 -3.33 -20.34
C LEU A 511 -17.87 -3.48 -20.08
N ILE A 512 -18.39 -2.92 -18.99
CA ILE A 512 -19.84 -2.90 -18.71
C ILE A 512 -20.59 -2.18 -19.83
N LYS A 513 -20.13 -1.00 -20.29
CA LYS A 513 -20.75 -0.27 -21.40
C LYS A 513 -20.77 -1.08 -22.70
N ARG A 514 -19.71 -1.85 -23.01
CA ARG A 514 -19.68 -2.75 -24.17
C ARG A 514 -20.72 -3.87 -24.03
N VAL A 515 -20.87 -4.45 -22.84
CA VAL A 515 -21.95 -5.43 -22.58
C VAL A 515 -23.32 -4.81 -22.82
N LEU A 516 -23.57 -3.58 -22.34
CA LEU A 516 -24.83 -2.86 -22.53
C LEU A 516 -25.13 -2.59 -24.02
N LYS A 517 -24.10 -2.36 -24.85
CA LYS A 517 -24.21 -2.18 -26.29
C LYS A 517 -24.25 -3.51 -27.07
N GLY A 518 -24.04 -4.66 -26.43
CA GLY A 518 -23.91 -5.96 -27.10
C GLY A 518 -22.61 -6.14 -27.89
N GLU A 519 -21.56 -5.38 -27.55
CA GLU A 519 -20.25 -5.40 -28.18
C GLU A 519 -19.31 -6.40 -27.52
N GLN A 520 -18.39 -6.98 -28.30
CA GLN A 520 -17.31 -7.81 -27.75
C GLN A 520 -16.10 -6.96 -27.32
N ALA A 521 -15.45 -7.34 -26.24
CA ALA A 521 -14.24 -6.67 -25.74
C ALA A 521 -12.96 -7.47 -26.06
N PRO A 522 -11.87 -6.82 -26.50
CA PRO A 522 -10.59 -7.49 -26.71
C PRO A 522 -9.96 -7.89 -25.36
N ALA A 523 -9.63 -9.19 -25.18
CA ALA A 523 -9.06 -9.71 -23.94
C ALA A 523 -7.62 -9.21 -23.65
N GLU A 524 -6.83 -8.98 -24.69
CA GLU A 524 -5.39 -8.69 -24.58
C GLU A 524 -5.07 -7.40 -23.82
N ALA A 525 -5.85 -6.33 -24.03
CA ALA A 525 -5.62 -5.05 -23.35
C ALA A 525 -5.75 -5.14 -21.81
N THR A 526 -6.60 -6.04 -21.33
CA THR A 526 -6.83 -6.24 -19.89
C THR A 526 -5.70 -7.05 -19.24
N LEU A 527 -5.18 -8.08 -19.94
CA LEU A 527 -4.09 -8.93 -19.45
C LEU A 527 -2.80 -8.12 -19.22
N ALA A 528 -2.43 -7.25 -20.16
CA ALA A 528 -1.23 -6.43 -20.09
C ALA A 528 -1.24 -5.38 -18.97
N LEU A 529 -2.40 -5.04 -18.44
CA LEU A 529 -2.57 -3.94 -17.49
C LEU A 529 -2.44 -4.37 -16.02
N THR A 530 -2.81 -5.62 -15.71
CA THR A 530 -2.97 -6.05 -14.29
C THR A 530 -1.68 -5.99 -13.47
N GLU A 531 -0.53 -6.32 -14.06
CA GLU A 531 0.78 -6.24 -13.39
C GLU A 531 1.13 -4.78 -13.07
N GLN A 532 0.92 -3.87 -14.03
CA GLN A 532 1.14 -2.44 -13.82
C GLN A 532 0.28 -1.89 -12.69
N LEU A 533 -1.02 -2.20 -12.68
CA LEU A 533 -1.94 -1.76 -11.63
C LEU A 533 -1.56 -2.31 -10.26
N THR A 534 -1.15 -3.58 -10.18
CA THR A 534 -0.70 -4.21 -8.93
C THR A 534 0.54 -3.50 -8.38
N GLU A 535 1.53 -3.23 -9.23
CA GLU A 535 2.76 -2.55 -8.83
C GLU A 535 2.50 -1.09 -8.41
N ARG A 536 1.70 -0.34 -9.19
CA ARG A 536 1.34 1.05 -8.84
C ARG A 536 0.60 1.12 -7.49
N ARG A 537 -0.31 0.18 -7.22
CA ARG A 537 -0.99 0.08 -5.92
C ARG A 537 -0.01 -0.16 -4.77
N ARG A 538 0.99 -1.02 -4.99
CA ARG A 538 2.06 -1.27 -4.01
C ARG A 538 2.87 -0.02 -3.74
N LEU A 539 3.30 0.70 -4.78
CA LEU A 539 4.07 1.94 -4.67
C LEU A 539 3.30 3.04 -3.94
N ASN A 540 2.01 3.22 -4.25
CA ASN A 540 1.15 4.21 -3.58
C ASN A 540 1.05 3.93 -2.06
N ARG A 541 0.85 2.67 -1.66
CA ARG A 541 0.82 2.29 -0.23
C ARG A 541 2.16 2.53 0.46
N MET A 542 3.27 2.28 -0.23
CA MET A 542 4.60 2.55 0.31
C MET A 542 4.81 4.06 0.48
N ALA A 543 4.41 4.87 -0.48
CA ALA A 543 4.51 6.32 -0.41
C ALA A 543 3.66 6.91 0.73
N GLU A 544 2.42 6.46 0.87
CA GLU A 544 1.55 6.87 1.98
C GLU A 544 2.21 6.56 3.34
N ARG A 545 2.73 5.35 3.52
CA ARG A 545 3.42 4.96 4.75
C ARG A 545 4.67 5.79 5.00
N ASP A 546 5.51 6.00 3.99
CA ASP A 546 6.76 6.75 4.13
C ASP A 546 6.50 8.22 4.52
N VAL A 547 5.44 8.85 3.97
CA VAL A 547 5.02 10.20 4.40
C VAL A 547 4.53 10.19 5.84
N LYS A 548 3.68 9.21 6.22
CA LYS A 548 3.21 9.06 7.61
C LYS A 548 4.37 8.90 8.58
N ASP A 549 5.36 8.04 8.26
CA ASP A 549 6.54 7.84 9.10
C ASP A 549 7.33 9.14 9.28
N TRP A 550 7.47 9.94 8.23
CA TRP A 550 8.12 11.25 8.32
C TRP A 550 7.38 12.23 9.22
N LEU A 551 6.06 12.31 9.05
CA LEU A 551 5.20 13.18 9.85
C LEU A 551 5.16 12.75 11.33
N TYR A 552 5.12 11.44 11.61
CA TYR A 552 5.18 10.92 12.97
C TYR A 552 6.49 11.29 13.69
N VAL A 553 7.62 11.15 13.02
CA VAL A 553 8.91 11.50 13.61
C VAL A 553 8.95 12.98 13.98
N ARG A 554 8.50 13.88 13.10
CA ARG A 554 8.41 15.31 13.40
C ARG A 554 7.47 15.59 14.56
N TYR A 555 6.28 15.01 14.55
CA TYR A 555 5.25 15.19 15.57
C TYR A 555 5.70 14.70 16.94
N LEU A 556 6.35 13.55 17.02
CA LEU A 556 6.73 12.90 18.28
C LEU A 556 8.15 13.24 18.76
N THR A 557 8.87 14.14 18.09
CA THR A 557 10.22 14.55 18.50
C THR A 557 10.24 15.13 19.93
N SER A 558 9.25 15.93 20.31
CA SER A 558 9.16 16.50 21.67
C SER A 558 8.81 15.44 22.70
N ALA A 559 7.91 14.51 22.40
CA ALA A 559 7.55 13.39 23.27
C ALA A 559 8.75 12.44 23.50
N ALA A 560 9.56 12.19 22.45
CA ALA A 560 10.78 11.39 22.57
C ALA A 560 11.83 12.08 23.46
N LYS A 561 12.01 13.40 23.35
CA LYS A 561 12.90 14.17 24.23
C LYS A 561 12.43 14.16 25.69
N ALA A 562 11.11 14.16 25.91
CA ALA A 562 10.50 14.10 27.23
C ALA A 562 10.42 12.67 27.79
N GLN A 563 10.78 11.65 27.01
CA GLN A 563 10.62 10.23 27.33
C GLN A 563 9.17 9.89 27.71
N GLU A 564 8.23 10.41 26.96
CA GLU A 564 6.80 10.23 27.20
C GLU A 564 6.39 8.77 27.03
N ALA A 565 5.53 8.27 27.92
CA ALA A 565 5.05 6.90 27.92
C ALA A 565 3.72 6.77 27.17
N PHE A 566 3.61 5.73 26.36
CA PHE A 566 2.46 5.41 25.55
C PHE A 566 2.02 3.96 25.74
N GLU A 567 0.73 3.72 25.63
CA GLU A 567 0.21 2.37 25.41
C GLU A 567 0.46 1.97 23.95
N ALA A 568 0.89 0.73 23.74
CA ALA A 568 1.29 0.25 22.42
C ALA A 568 1.01 -1.24 22.22
N GLU A 569 0.58 -1.60 21.01
CA GLU A 569 0.38 -2.98 20.56
C GLU A 569 1.67 -3.53 19.93
N VAL A 570 2.07 -4.75 20.30
CA VAL A 570 3.20 -5.46 19.68
C VAL A 570 2.78 -5.99 18.31
N ILE A 571 3.25 -5.36 17.22
CA ILE A 571 2.84 -5.69 15.84
C ILE A 571 3.84 -6.55 15.08
N ALA A 572 5.10 -6.61 15.50
CA ALA A 572 6.11 -7.49 14.92
C ALA A 572 7.22 -7.81 15.92
N ILE A 573 7.77 -9.01 15.82
CA ILE A 573 8.95 -9.46 16.56
C ILE A 573 9.96 -10.01 15.57
N ASN A 574 11.23 -9.61 15.71
CA ASN A 574 12.36 -10.10 14.92
C ASN A 574 13.60 -10.23 15.83
N ARG A 575 14.67 -10.82 15.31
CA ARG A 575 15.93 -11.05 16.07
C ARG A 575 16.55 -9.80 16.71
N GLY A 576 16.22 -8.61 16.19
CA GLY A 576 16.71 -7.32 16.70
C GLY A 576 15.88 -6.75 17.86
N GLY A 577 14.65 -7.25 18.07
CA GLY A 577 13.72 -6.72 19.06
C GLY A 577 12.27 -6.80 18.61
N MET A 578 11.44 -5.86 19.06
CA MET A 578 10.03 -5.79 18.69
C MET A 578 9.65 -4.44 18.08
N ARG A 579 8.66 -4.45 17.20
CA ARG A 579 8.00 -3.24 16.70
C ARG A 579 6.64 -3.11 17.36
N VAL A 580 6.35 -1.92 17.83
CA VAL A 580 5.10 -1.60 18.50
C VAL A 580 4.36 -0.49 17.74
N ARG A 581 3.04 -0.45 17.86
CA ARG A 581 2.18 0.62 17.35
C ARG A 581 1.52 1.33 18.53
N LEU A 582 1.75 2.63 18.66
CA LEU A 582 1.13 3.45 19.70
C LEU A 582 -0.38 3.51 19.47
N THR A 583 -1.17 3.17 20.49
CA THR A 583 -2.64 3.10 20.37
C THR A 583 -3.28 4.48 20.24
N ALA A 584 -2.65 5.50 20.82
CA ALA A 584 -3.18 6.87 20.81
C ALA A 584 -3.17 7.53 19.42
N ASN A 585 -2.20 7.18 18.55
CA ASN A 585 -1.98 7.90 17.29
C ASN A 585 -1.54 7.03 16.11
N GLY A 586 -1.35 5.73 16.33
CA GLY A 586 -0.95 4.77 15.28
C GLY A 586 0.52 4.80 14.85
N ALA A 587 1.35 5.65 15.44
CA ALA A 587 2.77 5.69 15.15
C ALA A 587 3.46 4.36 15.48
N THR A 588 4.42 3.95 14.65
CA THR A 588 5.18 2.73 14.92
C THR A 588 6.56 3.05 15.48
N ALA A 589 6.96 2.37 16.56
CA ALA A 589 8.27 2.49 17.15
C ALA A 589 8.97 1.13 17.21
N PHE A 590 10.30 1.15 17.16
CA PHE A 590 11.11 -0.05 17.34
C PHE A 590 11.67 -0.08 18.77
N VAL A 591 11.54 -1.22 19.42
CA VAL A 591 12.12 -1.51 20.75
C VAL A 591 13.29 -2.48 20.53
N PRO A 592 14.53 -2.01 20.51
CA PRO A 592 15.70 -2.88 20.34
C PRO A 592 15.85 -3.88 21.50
N ALA A 593 16.30 -5.09 21.19
CA ALA A 593 16.55 -6.14 22.22
C ALA A 593 17.38 -5.66 23.43
N PRO A 594 18.45 -4.84 23.27
CA PRO A 594 19.20 -4.30 24.40
C PRO A 594 18.42 -3.32 25.29
N MET A 595 17.28 -2.80 24.81
CA MET A 595 16.39 -1.93 25.59
C MET A 595 15.27 -2.72 26.29
N ILE A 596 15.06 -3.98 25.95
CA ILE A 596 14.10 -4.85 26.62
C ILE A 596 14.65 -5.27 27.98
N HIS A 597 15.93 -5.64 28.03
CA HIS A 597 16.63 -5.97 29.28
C HIS A 597 18.11 -5.62 29.16
N SER A 598 18.71 -5.12 30.25
CA SER A 598 20.12 -4.71 30.28
C SER A 598 21.11 -5.85 30.05
N ASP A 599 20.74 -7.06 30.47
CA ASP A 599 21.48 -8.29 30.24
C ASP A 599 20.90 -9.01 29.05
N ARG A 600 21.67 -9.08 27.93
CA ARG A 600 21.25 -9.70 26.69
C ARG A 600 21.05 -11.20 26.79
N ASP A 601 21.80 -11.87 27.65
CA ASP A 601 21.71 -13.33 27.78
C ASP A 601 20.40 -13.78 28.43
N LYS A 602 19.69 -12.84 29.06
CA LYS A 602 18.38 -13.05 29.67
C LYS A 602 17.20 -12.82 28.67
N VAL A 603 17.47 -12.36 27.46
CA VAL A 603 16.45 -12.11 26.44
C VAL A 603 16.53 -13.18 25.35
N VAL A 604 15.50 -14.00 25.27
CA VAL A 604 15.35 -15.00 24.21
C VAL A 604 14.24 -14.54 23.26
N ILE A 605 14.61 -14.30 22.00
CA ILE A 605 13.68 -13.87 20.97
C ILE A 605 13.40 -15.05 20.04
N ASP A 606 12.16 -15.51 20.03
CA ASP A 606 11.65 -16.44 19.05
C ASP A 606 10.89 -15.65 17.98
N ASP A 607 11.59 -15.31 16.91
CA ASP A 607 11.01 -14.55 15.78
C ASP A 607 10.07 -15.40 14.92
N LYS A 608 10.19 -16.72 14.98
CA LYS A 608 9.28 -17.64 14.29
C LYS A 608 7.93 -17.71 15.01
N GLU A 609 7.95 -17.88 16.33
CA GLU A 609 6.74 -17.89 17.15
C GLU A 609 6.22 -16.48 17.50
N GLY A 610 7.02 -15.44 17.25
CA GLY A 610 6.64 -14.07 17.57
C GLY A 610 6.49 -13.83 19.07
N ARG A 611 7.44 -14.33 19.85
CA ARG A 611 7.48 -14.25 21.31
C ARG A 611 8.83 -13.78 21.82
N ILE A 612 8.85 -13.10 22.95
CA ILE A 612 10.06 -12.69 23.65
C ILE A 612 9.95 -13.16 25.09
N GLN A 613 10.93 -13.95 25.53
CA GLN A 613 11.10 -14.34 26.92
C GLN A 613 12.18 -13.47 27.57
N VAL A 614 11.94 -13.08 28.81
CA VAL A 614 12.88 -12.35 29.65
C VAL A 614 13.04 -13.11 30.94
N GLU A 615 14.29 -13.48 31.30
CA GLU A 615 14.60 -14.30 32.48
C GLU A 615 13.87 -15.67 32.50
N GLY A 616 13.55 -16.22 31.31
CA GLY A 616 12.86 -17.50 31.14
C GLY A 616 11.32 -17.42 31.16
N GLU A 617 10.75 -16.25 31.41
CA GLU A 617 9.31 -16.02 31.36
C GLU A 617 8.89 -15.33 30.08
N GLU A 618 7.76 -15.76 29.47
CA GLU A 618 7.16 -15.07 28.33
C GLU A 618 6.70 -13.67 28.76
N ARG A 619 7.32 -12.63 28.17
CA ARG A 619 7.06 -11.24 28.55
C ARG A 619 6.29 -10.47 27.49
N TYR A 620 6.53 -10.77 26.22
CA TYR A 620 5.87 -10.12 25.08
C TYR A 620 5.56 -11.13 23.99
N LYS A 621 4.40 -11.02 23.38
CA LYS A 621 4.01 -11.75 22.19
C LYS A 621 3.29 -10.83 21.19
N LEU A 622 3.16 -11.27 19.95
CA LEU A 622 2.40 -10.54 18.92
C LEU A 622 0.95 -10.32 19.38
N GLY A 623 0.45 -9.11 19.20
CA GLY A 623 -0.89 -8.71 19.60
C GLY A 623 -1.02 -8.23 21.03
N ASP A 624 0.00 -8.39 21.88
CA ASP A 624 -0.03 -7.87 23.26
C ASP A 624 -0.07 -6.34 23.27
N VAL A 625 -0.80 -5.80 24.22
CA VAL A 625 -0.78 -4.39 24.57
C VAL A 625 0.16 -4.17 25.76
N THR A 626 1.12 -3.27 25.61
CA THR A 626 2.13 -2.96 26.63
C THR A 626 2.36 -1.46 26.71
N ARG A 627 3.06 -1.00 27.75
CA ARG A 627 3.49 0.40 27.86
C ARG A 627 4.94 0.56 27.42
N VAL A 628 5.20 1.58 26.61
CA VAL A 628 6.54 1.93 26.15
C VAL A 628 6.80 3.41 26.32
N GLU A 629 8.06 3.77 26.54
CA GLU A 629 8.55 5.16 26.53
C GLU A 629 9.27 5.42 25.21
N LEU A 630 8.94 6.52 24.53
CA LEU A 630 9.71 6.98 23.38
C LEU A 630 11.05 7.52 23.87
N VAL A 631 12.15 7.07 23.27
CA VAL A 631 13.51 7.50 23.67
C VAL A 631 14.23 8.26 22.57
N GLU A 632 13.85 8.06 21.31
CA GLU A 632 14.50 8.73 20.19
C GLU A 632 13.55 8.87 18.99
N ALA A 633 13.59 10.03 18.35
CA ALA A 633 12.97 10.29 17.05
C ALA A 633 14.09 10.61 16.04
N ARG A 634 14.30 9.72 15.06
CA ARG A 634 15.38 9.83 14.06
C ARG A 634 14.82 10.33 12.75
N GLU A 635 15.05 11.60 12.45
CA GLU A 635 14.54 12.20 11.21
C GLU A 635 15.23 11.62 9.96
N GLU A 636 16.53 11.29 10.06
CA GLU A 636 17.29 10.75 8.92
C GLU A 636 16.79 9.37 8.46
N THR A 637 16.32 8.55 9.38
CA THR A 637 15.79 7.22 9.09
C THR A 637 14.27 7.13 9.18
N ARG A 638 13.60 8.23 9.55
CA ARG A 638 12.14 8.32 9.74
C ARG A 638 11.62 7.25 10.67
N SER A 639 12.31 7.09 11.80
CA SER A 639 12.00 6.01 12.74
C SER A 639 11.96 6.51 14.18
N LEU A 640 11.08 5.90 14.95
CA LEU A 640 10.95 6.10 16.37
C LEU A 640 11.56 4.92 17.10
N VAL A 641 12.28 5.19 18.19
CA VAL A 641 12.83 4.17 19.08
C VAL A 641 12.14 4.31 20.43
N ALA A 642 11.77 3.17 21.00
CA ALA A 642 11.13 3.10 22.31
C ALA A 642 11.83 2.05 23.19
N ARG A 643 11.55 2.11 24.48
CA ARG A 643 11.88 1.08 25.47
C ARG A 643 10.62 0.70 26.25
N PRO A 644 10.56 -0.50 26.88
CA PRO A 644 9.49 -0.80 27.81
C PRO A 644 9.45 0.25 28.92
N ALA A 645 8.24 0.71 29.29
CA ALA A 645 8.06 1.57 30.45
C ALA A 645 8.23 0.73 31.72
N THR A 646 8.92 1.30 32.69
CA THR A 646 9.16 0.68 34.03
C THR A 646 7.89 0.68 34.88
#